data_b99589128843c80ced11880d0702c6f7
#
_entry.id   b99589128843c80ced11880d0702c6f7
#
_cell.length_a   1.000
_cell.length_b   1.000
_cell.length_c   1.000
_cell.angle_alpha   90.00
_cell.angle_beta   90.00
_cell.angle_gamma   90.00
#
_symmetry.space_group_name_H-M   'P 1'
#
loop_
_entity.id
_entity.type
_entity.pdbx_description
1 polymer ?
#
loop_
_entity_poly.entity_id
_entity_poly.type
_entity_poly.pdbx_seq_one_letter_code
_entity_poly.pdbx_strand_id
1 'polypeptide(L)'
;MKKMSLWILATIAVIIIYQICYGFATLQPSNINWLLSVRHDWGTHYLGWAFYKNEPWHFPLGKVKGYNYPVGTNVGFTDSIPLFAIFFKLFAPRLSEDFQYFGIWLFLCHLLAAYFTILLFRLFKVNAVITLLAVIFVSANPVLVYRGLHPALCGQWLLLAGIYFYFLNPVNAKPYKILLYQFIILMLSSLINPYLCWMVLGFSFATPVKLCFFDKVITWKYLLGYLLFSLFFLGLVWYITGMVELGKKEDFNIAGAYGLYSLNLNSLVNPAGYSAILPQLKQVSWHQYEGFMYLGAGMLILLFLLLFYYGVIFINRRDEKRKTLKNNFTGYKGLIPLLVLTALYAIFSITLVFTFNDKVLFRIPAPAFFVRLEEIFRASARFFWMPYYLIVLFTLIGIAKSAIKPLIASIIIIAALVIQLYDIKPLLTSRRLLYGTYTPPMDNQSWIRVMSQFDEILFFPAFESPRIRSMDYQDFSYLALKAGKPVNLAYVARADSRAMQAFSDSLTAIVETGKLSPKALYITSAANLEHFSLVFQSDAARLNTLDGCYYIFSKGVKNYALVKFVNSLNIPLKGRLDSALAAISIRREFVETDKIPAADSTPIRYHLESFHIGEKVISMQGWAFIDTTKNNKGDSIFVTLTNVDKCYMGKSAIMQRTDISGAFGALYLNDAGFKFLAFTDSVQKGRYEVGLAIKNAQGHCVYQSTGNKTSIGVPEYGMPEKITHLPDAGKIVYDLNLDVTDSVISASGWAALENQDAAESVVSLVVKNKENIYVFATEPVRRPDVSASFNNKYQLDHSGYAVKFLKKTLPSGKYQMGFLITNKSRNSENVIFTEKQLDIR
;
A
#
# COMPACT_ATOMS: atom_id res chain seq x y z
N MET A 1 37.12 -12.64 34.34
CA MET A 1 36.62 -11.29 34.10
C MET A 1 35.63 -10.89 35.20
N LYS A 2 35.84 -9.74 35.87
CA LYS A 2 34.88 -9.17 36.80
C LYS A 2 33.57 -8.87 36.07
N LYS A 3 32.39 -8.93 36.72
CA LYS A 3 31.07 -8.72 36.11
C LYS A 3 31.00 -7.40 35.30
N MET A 4 31.59 -6.33 35.82
CA MET A 4 31.60 -5.00 35.19
C MET A 4 32.42 -4.97 33.90
N SER A 5 33.51 -5.73 33.82
CA SER A 5 34.41 -5.79 32.64
C SER A 5 33.71 -6.41 31.42
N LEU A 6 32.79 -7.37 31.61
CA LEU A 6 32.05 -7.98 30.49
C LEU A 6 31.10 -6.97 29.79
N TRP A 7 30.36 -6.13 30.55
CA TRP A 7 29.47 -5.13 29.99
C TRP A 7 30.26 -4.07 29.20
N ILE A 8 31.40 -3.63 29.74
CA ILE A 8 32.26 -2.65 29.06
C ILE A 8 32.80 -3.23 27.74
N LEU A 9 33.33 -4.45 27.76
CA LEU A 9 33.89 -5.12 26.58
C LEU A 9 32.78 -5.36 25.52
N ALA A 10 31.59 -5.73 25.94
CA ALA A 10 30.43 -5.86 25.04
C ALA A 10 30.04 -4.52 24.40
N THR A 11 30.03 -3.45 25.18
CA THR A 11 29.76 -2.11 24.64
C THR A 11 30.81 -1.67 23.64
N ILE A 12 32.11 -1.90 23.94
CA ILE A 12 33.22 -1.63 23.00
C ILE A 12 33.03 -2.44 21.70
N ALA A 13 32.70 -3.74 21.81
CA ALA A 13 32.45 -4.58 20.63
C ALA A 13 31.31 -4.03 19.77
N VAL A 14 30.21 -3.59 20.39
CA VAL A 14 29.08 -2.96 19.69
C VAL A 14 29.50 -1.66 19.01
N ILE A 15 30.26 -0.80 19.68
CA ILE A 15 30.79 0.45 19.10
C ILE A 15 31.61 0.17 17.85
N ILE A 16 32.50 -0.83 17.90
CA ILE A 16 33.36 -1.22 16.76
C ILE A 16 32.47 -1.75 15.60
N ILE A 17 31.54 -2.66 15.89
CA ILE A 17 30.64 -3.22 14.88
C ILE A 17 29.80 -2.11 14.25
N TYR A 18 29.22 -1.21 15.06
CA TYR A 18 28.44 -0.09 14.57
C TYR A 18 29.25 0.82 13.64
N GLN A 19 30.49 1.13 14.01
CA GLN A 19 31.39 1.93 13.18
C GLN A 19 31.69 1.24 11.83
N ILE A 20 31.86 -0.08 11.84
CA ILE A 20 32.09 -0.85 10.60
C ILE A 20 30.86 -0.83 9.72
N CYS A 21 29.65 -1.06 10.30
CA CYS A 21 28.41 -1.19 9.56
C CYS A 21 27.88 0.13 9.03
N TYR A 22 27.83 1.16 9.88
CA TYR A 22 27.09 2.40 9.59
C TYR A 22 27.96 3.65 9.59
N GLY A 23 29.01 3.66 10.40
CA GLY A 23 29.84 4.84 10.65
C GLY A 23 29.24 5.79 11.71
N PHE A 24 30.09 6.47 12.49
CA PHE A 24 29.64 7.40 13.54
C PHE A 24 28.96 8.66 13.01
N ALA A 25 29.14 8.98 11.73
CA ALA A 25 28.46 10.09 11.09
C ALA A 25 26.91 9.98 11.19
N THR A 26 26.37 8.76 11.26
CA THR A 26 24.95 8.52 11.43
C THR A 26 24.41 8.92 12.81
N LEU A 27 25.27 8.97 13.82
CA LEU A 27 24.92 9.41 15.17
C LEU A 27 24.75 10.92 15.29
N GLN A 28 25.27 11.68 14.32
CA GLN A 28 25.12 13.14 14.33
C GLN A 28 23.67 13.50 14.05
N PRO A 29 22.99 14.20 15.00
CA PRO A 29 21.55 14.47 14.87
C PRO A 29 21.14 15.34 13.69
N SER A 30 22.04 16.18 13.17
CA SER A 30 21.80 17.03 12.00
C SER A 30 22.18 16.38 10.67
N ASN A 31 22.79 15.21 10.68
CA ASN A 31 23.14 14.50 9.46
C ASN A 31 21.95 13.70 8.93
N ILE A 32 21.26 14.26 7.95
CA ILE A 32 20.16 13.61 7.22
C ILE A 32 20.58 13.10 5.85
N ASN A 33 21.82 13.35 5.44
CA ASN A 33 22.30 12.97 4.12
C ASN A 33 22.17 11.47 3.87
N TRP A 34 22.54 10.64 4.84
CA TRP A 34 22.42 9.20 4.73
C TRP A 34 20.95 8.69 4.64
N LEU A 35 19.97 9.47 5.13
CA LEU A 35 18.56 9.11 5.08
C LEU A 35 17.93 9.44 3.71
N LEU A 36 18.35 10.53 3.07
CA LEU A 36 17.73 11.01 1.85
C LEU A 36 18.53 10.71 0.58
N SER A 37 19.88 10.72 0.65
CA SER A 37 20.73 10.54 -0.55
C SER A 37 20.72 9.12 -1.11
N VAL A 38 20.48 8.12 -0.28
CA VAL A 38 20.49 6.70 -0.68
C VAL A 38 19.21 6.30 -1.42
N ARG A 39 18.17 7.13 -1.36
CA ARG A 39 16.90 6.96 -2.09
C ARG A 39 16.21 5.60 -1.84
N HIS A 40 16.13 5.23 -0.57
CA HIS A 40 15.42 4.07 -0.05
C HIS A 40 14.36 4.50 0.97
N ASP A 41 13.73 3.54 1.62
CA ASP A 41 12.69 3.76 2.64
C ASP A 41 13.12 4.70 3.79
N TRP A 42 14.43 4.88 4.01
CA TRP A 42 14.95 5.84 4.97
C TRP A 42 14.42 7.27 4.77
N GLY A 43 14.24 7.67 3.51
CA GLY A 43 13.68 8.99 3.19
C GLY A 43 12.27 9.16 3.74
N THR A 44 11.44 8.14 3.59
CA THR A 44 10.08 8.14 4.17
C THR A 44 10.11 8.21 5.69
N HIS A 45 11.00 7.45 6.35
CA HIS A 45 11.13 7.48 7.80
C HIS A 45 11.47 8.89 8.30
N TYR A 46 12.44 9.54 7.65
CA TYR A 46 12.83 10.91 8.01
C TYR A 46 11.75 11.93 7.66
N LEU A 47 11.19 11.90 6.46
CA LEU A 47 10.17 12.88 6.05
C LEU A 47 8.91 12.78 6.90
N GLY A 48 8.45 11.57 7.20
CA GLY A 48 7.33 11.35 8.12
C GLY A 48 7.57 11.98 9.49
N TRP A 49 8.77 11.80 10.06
CA TRP A 49 9.19 12.45 11.29
C TRP A 49 9.28 13.97 11.14
N ALA A 50 9.91 14.46 10.08
CA ALA A 50 10.19 15.89 9.91
C ALA A 50 8.89 16.70 9.72
N PHE A 51 7.92 16.21 8.94
CA PHE A 51 6.58 16.81 8.87
C PHE A 51 5.89 16.75 10.23
N TYR A 52 5.88 15.59 10.88
CA TYR A 52 5.28 15.41 12.20
C TYR A 52 5.85 16.37 13.25
N LYS A 53 7.17 16.55 13.26
CA LYS A 53 7.86 17.49 14.18
C LYS A 53 7.37 18.93 14.03
N ASN A 54 7.14 19.36 12.79
CA ASN A 54 6.85 20.75 12.45
C ASN A 54 5.35 21.10 12.51
N GLU A 55 4.48 20.10 12.64
CA GLU A 55 3.03 20.32 12.77
C GLU A 55 2.60 20.50 14.23
N PRO A 56 1.44 21.15 14.50
CA PRO A 56 0.83 21.14 15.81
C PRO A 56 0.48 19.72 16.26
N TRP A 57 0.20 19.54 17.55
CA TRP A 57 -0.32 18.29 18.07
C TRP A 57 -1.73 18.03 17.56
N HIS A 58 -1.97 16.80 17.13
CA HIS A 58 -3.28 16.32 16.71
C HIS A 58 -3.67 15.08 17.52
N PHE A 59 -4.96 14.80 17.56
CA PHE A 59 -5.45 13.50 17.96
C PHE A 59 -5.91 12.75 16.69
N PRO A 60 -5.55 11.48 16.53
CA PRO A 60 -4.61 10.67 17.32
C PRO A 60 -3.17 11.22 17.34
N LEU A 61 -2.41 10.88 18.39
CA LEU A 61 -1.08 11.49 18.64
C LEU A 61 -0.05 11.28 17.53
N GLY A 62 -0.17 10.23 16.74
CA GLY A 62 0.77 9.95 15.64
C GLY A 62 0.40 10.58 14.30
N LYS A 63 -0.70 11.33 14.21
CA LYS A 63 -1.24 11.89 12.96
C LYS A 63 -0.33 12.95 12.34
N VAL A 64 -0.13 12.85 11.03
CA VAL A 64 0.62 13.78 10.18
C VAL A 64 -0.31 14.24 9.07
N LYS A 65 -0.59 15.54 8.96
CA LYS A 65 -1.53 16.10 7.99
C LYS A 65 -0.87 16.64 6.73
N GLY A 66 0.30 17.25 6.85
CA GLY A 66 0.98 17.92 5.74
C GLY A 66 1.78 16.99 4.83
N TYR A 67 1.99 15.74 5.22
CA TYR A 67 2.60 14.70 4.40
C TYR A 67 1.55 13.73 3.89
N ASN A 68 1.52 13.43 2.60
CA ASN A 68 0.40 12.73 1.92
C ASN A 68 -0.91 13.54 1.95
N TYR A 69 -0.80 14.85 1.84
CA TYR A 69 -1.92 15.79 1.88
C TYR A 69 -2.94 15.56 0.74
N PRO A 70 -4.25 15.74 0.94
CA PRO A 70 -4.95 16.10 2.17
C PRO A 70 -5.31 14.88 3.03
N VAL A 71 -5.08 13.66 2.54
CA VAL A 71 -5.41 12.42 3.23
C VAL A 71 -4.64 12.31 4.55
N GLY A 72 -3.37 12.74 4.51
CA GLY A 72 -2.46 12.64 5.65
C GLY A 72 -1.95 11.22 5.85
N THR A 73 -1.21 11.02 6.93
CA THR A 73 -0.66 9.72 7.32
C THR A 73 -0.43 9.67 8.83
N ASN A 74 0.32 8.66 9.27
CA ASN A 74 0.69 8.45 10.67
C ASN A 74 2.17 8.11 10.78
N VAL A 75 2.84 8.55 11.85
CA VAL A 75 4.27 8.23 12.10
C VAL A 75 4.55 6.73 12.18
N GLY A 76 3.54 5.91 12.48
CA GLY A 76 3.65 4.46 12.42
C GLY A 76 3.61 3.91 10.99
N PHE A 77 2.92 4.58 10.07
CA PHE A 77 2.81 4.17 8.66
C PHE A 77 3.96 4.71 7.80
N THR A 78 4.72 5.66 8.32
CA THR A 78 5.99 6.11 7.74
C THR A 78 7.21 5.42 8.37
N ASP A 79 6.98 4.42 9.24
CA ASP A 79 8.04 3.72 10.01
C ASP A 79 8.97 4.67 10.78
N SER A 80 8.45 5.84 11.18
CA SER A 80 9.21 6.87 11.92
C SER A 80 9.36 6.54 13.42
N ILE A 81 9.12 5.31 13.83
CA ILE A 81 9.26 4.82 15.22
C ILE A 81 8.44 5.68 16.19
N PRO A 82 7.11 5.49 16.29
CA PRO A 82 6.21 6.33 17.10
C PRO A 82 6.73 6.62 18.52
N LEU A 83 7.41 5.66 19.15
CA LEU A 83 8.03 5.83 20.47
C LEU A 83 8.98 7.05 20.51
N PHE A 84 9.87 7.15 19.53
CA PHE A 84 10.86 8.22 19.45
C PHE A 84 10.26 9.49 18.83
N ALA A 85 9.40 9.32 17.82
CA ALA A 85 8.74 10.48 17.20
C ALA A 85 7.92 11.27 18.21
N ILE A 86 7.06 10.63 19.00
CA ILE A 86 6.26 11.29 20.03
C ILE A 86 7.14 11.88 21.13
N PHE A 87 8.15 11.13 21.58
CA PHE A 87 9.09 11.61 22.60
C PHE A 87 9.85 12.86 22.15
N PHE A 88 10.47 12.83 20.98
CA PHE A 88 11.25 13.98 20.50
C PHE A 88 10.39 15.17 20.09
N LYS A 89 9.15 14.96 19.68
CA LYS A 89 8.20 16.06 19.40
C LYS A 89 7.92 16.93 20.63
N LEU A 90 8.00 16.39 21.83
CA LEU A 90 7.90 17.19 23.07
C LEU A 90 8.98 18.28 23.15
N PHE A 91 10.10 18.06 22.47
CA PHE A 91 11.25 18.98 22.46
C PHE A 91 11.40 19.71 21.13
N ALA A 92 10.45 19.57 20.18
CA ALA A 92 10.53 20.07 18.81
C ALA A 92 11.04 21.53 18.69
N PRO A 93 10.63 22.50 19.55
CA PRO A 93 11.10 23.88 19.45
C PRO A 93 12.60 24.07 19.74
N ARG A 94 13.24 23.07 20.39
CA ARG A 94 14.67 23.12 20.76
C ARG A 94 15.53 22.26 19.84
N LEU A 95 14.92 21.50 18.95
CA LEU A 95 15.63 20.63 18.01
C LEU A 95 16.05 21.43 16.77
N SER A 96 17.19 21.04 16.19
CA SER A 96 17.60 21.61 14.90
C SER A 96 16.55 21.31 13.81
N GLU A 97 16.55 22.13 12.75
CA GLU A 97 15.61 21.96 11.65
C GLU A 97 15.68 20.55 11.05
N ASP A 98 16.89 20.06 10.80
CA ASP A 98 17.15 18.76 10.22
C ASP A 98 17.45 17.66 11.27
N PHE A 99 16.87 17.79 12.48
CA PHE A 99 17.09 16.80 13.54
C PHE A 99 16.60 15.41 13.14
N GLN A 100 17.45 14.40 13.36
CA GLN A 100 17.14 12.99 13.23
C GLN A 100 17.61 12.18 14.45
N TYR A 101 16.91 11.13 14.79
CA TYR A 101 17.22 10.20 15.87
C TYR A 101 17.50 8.77 15.39
N PHE A 102 17.40 8.51 14.10
CA PHE A 102 17.48 7.16 13.53
C PHE A 102 18.85 6.52 13.74
N GLY A 103 19.92 7.30 13.69
CA GLY A 103 21.27 6.80 13.99
C GLY A 103 21.41 6.35 15.44
N ILE A 104 20.91 7.16 16.39
CA ILE A 104 20.88 6.83 17.82
C ILE A 104 20.04 5.57 18.05
N TRP A 105 18.89 5.46 17.39
CA TRP A 105 18.03 4.28 17.46
C TRP A 105 18.74 3.01 16.99
N LEU A 106 19.38 3.04 15.82
CA LEU A 106 20.17 1.91 15.31
C LEU A 106 21.23 1.48 16.30
N PHE A 107 21.99 2.44 16.86
CA PHE A 107 23.01 2.14 17.88
C PHE A 107 22.39 1.46 19.11
N LEU A 108 21.28 2.00 19.62
CA LEU A 108 20.56 1.41 20.76
C LEU A 108 20.05 0.01 20.45
N CYS A 109 19.59 -0.28 19.24
CA CYS A 109 19.17 -1.64 18.85
C CYS A 109 20.30 -2.66 18.97
N HIS A 110 21.51 -2.34 18.50
CA HIS A 110 22.67 -3.21 18.64
C HIS A 110 23.11 -3.35 20.10
N LEU A 111 23.08 -2.27 20.87
CA LEU A 111 23.48 -2.25 22.28
C LEU A 111 22.51 -3.09 23.13
N LEU A 112 21.20 -2.92 22.94
CA LEU A 112 20.18 -3.68 23.66
C LEU A 112 20.20 -5.17 23.28
N ALA A 113 20.43 -5.49 22.00
CA ALA A 113 20.64 -6.87 21.56
C ALA A 113 21.83 -7.53 22.25
N ALA A 114 22.96 -6.83 22.37
CA ALA A 114 24.12 -7.28 23.11
C ALA A 114 23.80 -7.49 24.59
N TYR A 115 23.10 -6.58 25.22
CA TYR A 115 22.76 -6.64 26.64
C TYR A 115 21.81 -7.80 26.95
N PHE A 116 20.76 -8.02 26.17
CA PHE A 116 19.88 -9.17 26.34
C PHE A 116 20.59 -10.48 26.06
N THR A 117 21.55 -10.51 25.15
CA THR A 117 22.42 -11.68 24.95
C THR A 117 23.24 -11.99 26.21
N ILE A 118 23.85 -11.00 26.87
CA ILE A 118 24.56 -11.21 28.14
C ILE A 118 23.61 -11.77 29.22
N LEU A 119 22.41 -11.19 29.34
CA LEU A 119 21.43 -11.64 30.33
C LEU A 119 21.02 -13.10 30.10
N LEU A 120 20.72 -13.47 28.84
CA LEU A 120 20.39 -14.84 28.45
C LEU A 120 21.53 -15.82 28.76
N PHE A 121 22.75 -15.51 28.35
CA PHE A 121 23.88 -16.40 28.56
C PHE A 121 24.24 -16.57 30.04
N ARG A 122 24.05 -15.52 30.85
CA ARG A 122 24.16 -15.61 32.31
C ARG A 122 23.09 -16.52 32.93
N LEU A 123 21.84 -16.43 32.39
CA LEU A 123 20.75 -17.31 32.87
C LEU A 123 21.09 -18.78 32.64
N PHE A 124 21.71 -19.10 31.50
CA PHE A 124 22.20 -20.43 31.19
C PHE A 124 23.59 -20.73 31.79
N LYS A 125 24.12 -19.86 32.64
CA LYS A 125 25.43 -20.05 33.33
C LYS A 125 26.57 -20.34 32.33
N VAL A 126 26.62 -19.62 31.20
CA VAL A 126 27.70 -19.66 30.23
C VAL A 126 28.87 -18.79 30.72
N ASN A 127 30.11 -19.22 30.49
CA ASN A 127 31.29 -18.44 30.87
C ASN A 127 31.39 -17.07 30.11
N ALA A 128 32.14 -16.13 30.69
CA ALA A 128 32.19 -14.76 30.20
C ALA A 128 32.84 -14.63 28.81
N VAL A 129 33.80 -15.51 28.46
CA VAL A 129 34.47 -15.48 27.15
C VAL A 129 33.48 -15.86 26.05
N ILE A 130 32.82 -16.98 26.17
CA ILE A 130 31.78 -17.42 25.20
C ILE A 130 30.63 -16.40 25.13
N THR A 131 30.25 -15.80 26.27
CA THR A 131 29.24 -14.77 26.32
C THR A 131 29.66 -13.54 25.48
N LEU A 132 30.93 -13.10 25.57
CA LEU A 132 31.41 -11.98 24.77
C LEU A 132 31.45 -12.32 23.26
N LEU A 133 31.84 -13.56 22.90
CA LEU A 133 31.83 -14.03 21.53
C LEU A 133 30.39 -14.07 20.97
N ALA A 134 29.43 -14.54 21.79
CA ALA A 134 28.01 -14.52 21.41
C ALA A 134 27.47 -13.09 21.19
N VAL A 135 27.90 -12.12 22.00
CA VAL A 135 27.56 -10.71 21.80
C VAL A 135 28.03 -10.24 20.41
N ILE A 136 29.25 -10.60 19.98
CA ILE A 136 29.77 -10.23 18.67
C ILE A 136 28.95 -10.88 17.56
N PHE A 137 28.62 -12.19 17.67
CA PHE A 137 27.73 -12.88 16.71
C PHE A 137 26.36 -12.23 16.59
N VAL A 138 25.75 -11.81 17.71
CA VAL A 138 24.41 -11.20 17.72
C VAL A 138 24.47 -9.75 17.23
N SER A 139 25.49 -8.98 17.61
CA SER A 139 25.61 -7.57 17.19
C SER A 139 25.99 -7.44 15.70
N ALA A 140 26.77 -8.39 15.16
CA ALA A 140 27.08 -8.49 13.73
C ALA A 140 26.15 -9.45 12.98
N ASN A 141 24.97 -9.73 13.54
CA ASN A 141 24.03 -10.69 12.96
C ASN A 141 23.60 -10.26 11.55
N PRO A 142 23.68 -11.16 10.53
CA PRO A 142 23.32 -10.81 9.16
C PRO A 142 21.91 -10.24 9.02
N VAL A 143 20.91 -10.82 9.69
CA VAL A 143 19.51 -10.37 9.63
C VAL A 143 19.35 -8.98 10.23
N LEU A 144 19.99 -8.70 11.37
CA LEU A 144 19.96 -7.38 12.01
C LEU A 144 20.60 -6.31 11.13
N VAL A 145 21.81 -6.57 10.64
CA VAL A 145 22.55 -5.63 9.79
C VAL A 145 21.84 -5.40 8.45
N TYR A 146 21.28 -6.46 7.85
CA TYR A 146 20.51 -6.35 6.61
C TYR A 146 19.32 -5.40 6.78
N ARG A 147 18.66 -5.41 7.93
CA ARG A 147 17.52 -4.54 8.25
C ARG A 147 17.90 -3.10 8.62
N GLY A 148 19.15 -2.75 8.64
CA GLY A 148 19.60 -1.35 8.82
C GLY A 148 18.95 -0.35 7.84
N LEU A 149 18.46 -0.82 6.67
CA LEU A 149 17.66 -0.02 5.72
C LEU A 149 16.26 0.34 6.25
N HIS A 150 15.77 -0.36 7.27
CA HIS A 150 14.50 -0.12 7.94
C HIS A 150 14.72 0.01 9.45
N PRO A 151 15.13 1.17 9.96
CA PRO A 151 15.50 1.34 11.38
C PRO A 151 14.46 0.81 12.36
N ALA A 152 13.17 0.99 12.10
CA ALA A 152 12.09 0.49 12.96
C ALA A 152 12.15 -1.05 13.12
N LEU A 153 12.55 -1.78 12.07
CA LEU A 153 12.68 -3.24 12.08
C LEU A 153 13.95 -3.74 12.79
N CYS A 154 14.92 -2.86 13.09
CA CYS A 154 16.10 -3.20 13.88
C CYS A 154 15.79 -3.40 15.38
N GLY A 155 14.58 -3.11 15.84
CA GLY A 155 14.12 -3.37 17.21
C GLY A 155 14.08 -4.86 17.60
N GLN A 156 14.86 -5.72 16.94
CA GLN A 156 14.88 -7.18 17.16
C GLN A 156 15.37 -7.59 18.56
N TRP A 157 16.00 -6.67 19.31
CA TRP A 157 16.30 -6.87 20.73
C TRP A 157 15.08 -7.18 21.58
N LEU A 158 13.89 -6.78 21.15
CA LEU A 158 12.60 -7.11 21.79
C LEU A 158 12.33 -8.62 21.78
N LEU A 159 12.75 -9.33 20.72
CA LEU A 159 12.65 -10.79 20.63
C LEU A 159 13.60 -11.45 21.63
N LEU A 160 14.83 -10.94 21.74
CA LEU A 160 15.82 -11.41 22.73
C LEU A 160 15.31 -11.17 24.16
N ALA A 161 14.68 -10.02 24.41
CA ALA A 161 14.02 -9.72 25.69
C ALA A 161 12.88 -10.69 25.98
N GLY A 162 12.01 -10.96 24.98
CA GLY A 162 10.93 -11.94 25.09
C GLY A 162 11.44 -13.34 25.45
N ILE A 163 12.50 -13.80 24.75
CA ILE A 163 13.17 -15.06 25.06
C ILE A 163 13.74 -15.04 26.48
N TYR A 164 14.43 -13.98 26.87
CA TYR A 164 15.00 -13.84 28.21
C TYR A 164 13.93 -13.96 29.31
N PHE A 165 12.84 -13.20 29.19
CA PHE A 165 11.77 -13.23 30.19
C PHE A 165 11.02 -14.57 30.21
N TYR A 166 10.91 -15.27 29.08
CA TYR A 166 10.35 -16.60 29.01
C TYR A 166 11.15 -17.63 29.84
N PHE A 167 12.49 -17.53 29.83
CA PHE A 167 13.38 -18.44 30.56
C PHE A 167 13.66 -18.05 32.00
N LEU A 168 13.16 -16.92 32.49
CA LEU A 168 13.26 -16.57 33.89
C LEU A 168 12.59 -17.64 34.77
N ASN A 169 13.32 -18.05 35.82
CA ASN A 169 12.79 -19.01 36.79
C ASN A 169 11.81 -18.27 37.72
N PRO A 170 10.52 -18.70 37.82
CA PRO A 170 9.52 -18.05 38.65
C PRO A 170 9.78 -18.20 40.17
N VAL A 171 10.67 -19.12 40.60
CA VAL A 171 11.15 -19.20 42.00
C VAL A 171 12.04 -18.01 42.34
N ASN A 172 12.92 -17.61 41.41
CA ASN A 172 13.85 -16.50 41.63
C ASN A 172 13.26 -15.15 41.28
N ALA A 173 12.41 -15.08 40.23
CA ALA A 173 11.72 -13.90 39.83
C ALA A 173 10.21 -14.11 40.01
N LYS A 174 9.57 -13.30 40.86
CA LYS A 174 8.14 -13.45 41.13
C LYS A 174 7.33 -13.46 39.81
N PRO A 175 6.34 -14.36 39.64
CA PRO A 175 5.59 -14.52 38.38
C PRO A 175 4.99 -13.21 37.83
N TYR A 176 4.46 -12.36 38.72
CA TYR A 176 3.89 -11.07 38.32
C TYR A 176 4.93 -10.12 37.74
N LYS A 177 6.22 -10.18 38.18
CA LYS A 177 7.30 -9.37 37.59
C LYS A 177 7.64 -9.85 36.20
N ILE A 178 7.66 -11.18 35.98
CA ILE A 178 7.89 -11.75 34.64
C ILE A 178 6.81 -11.26 33.67
N LEU A 179 5.54 -11.32 34.08
CA LEU A 179 4.43 -10.87 33.27
C LEU A 179 4.43 -9.34 33.06
N LEU A 180 4.82 -8.57 34.07
CA LEU A 180 4.99 -7.12 33.95
C LEU A 180 6.08 -6.77 32.91
N TYR A 181 7.22 -7.46 32.93
CA TYR A 181 8.28 -7.25 31.94
C TYR A 181 7.84 -7.63 30.52
N GLN A 182 7.09 -8.74 30.37
CA GLN A 182 6.49 -9.10 29.08
C GLN A 182 5.49 -8.03 28.61
N PHE A 183 4.66 -7.50 29.50
CA PHE A 183 3.74 -6.41 29.18
C PHE A 183 4.47 -5.13 28.77
N ILE A 184 5.54 -4.75 29.48
CA ILE A 184 6.34 -3.56 29.14
C ILE A 184 6.94 -3.67 27.73
N ILE A 185 7.57 -4.81 27.40
CA ILE A 185 8.13 -4.98 26.06
C ILE A 185 7.06 -5.06 24.97
N LEU A 186 5.85 -5.55 25.28
CA LEU A 186 4.72 -5.53 24.37
C LEU A 186 4.30 -4.08 24.07
N MET A 187 4.14 -3.26 25.10
CA MET A 187 3.80 -1.84 24.93
C MET A 187 4.90 -1.07 24.20
N LEU A 188 6.18 -1.32 24.49
CA LEU A 188 7.28 -0.72 23.76
C LEU A 188 7.27 -1.14 22.28
N SER A 189 7.07 -2.44 22.01
CA SER A 189 7.04 -2.96 20.65
C SER A 189 5.89 -2.38 19.82
N SER A 190 4.73 -2.12 20.44
CA SER A 190 3.56 -1.51 19.79
C SER A 190 3.80 -0.08 19.30
N LEU A 191 4.75 0.62 19.92
CA LEU A 191 5.19 1.97 19.57
C LEU A 191 6.43 1.99 18.66
N ILE A 192 6.96 0.82 18.31
CA ILE A 192 8.16 0.71 17.47
C ILE A 192 7.78 0.23 16.07
N ASN A 193 7.20 -0.97 15.97
CA ASN A 193 6.81 -1.53 14.67
C ASN A 193 5.78 -2.66 14.86
N PRO A 194 4.69 -2.71 14.06
CA PRO A 194 3.64 -3.73 14.16
C PRO A 194 4.14 -5.17 14.02
N TYR A 195 5.10 -5.47 13.15
CA TYR A 195 5.64 -6.83 13.01
C TYR A 195 6.32 -7.30 14.29
N LEU A 196 7.15 -6.45 14.91
CA LEU A 196 7.80 -6.77 16.19
C LEU A 196 6.77 -6.90 17.31
N CYS A 197 5.74 -6.04 17.30
CA CYS A 197 4.65 -6.11 18.28
C CYS A 197 3.94 -7.46 18.22
N TRP A 198 3.59 -7.96 17.03
CA TRP A 198 2.94 -9.26 16.88
C TRP A 198 3.84 -10.43 17.33
N MET A 199 5.14 -10.36 17.02
CA MET A 199 6.09 -11.37 17.50
C MET A 199 6.24 -11.35 19.03
N VAL A 200 6.28 -10.16 19.64
CA VAL A 200 6.33 -10.02 21.12
C VAL A 200 5.00 -10.43 21.77
N LEU A 201 3.88 -10.17 21.12
CA LEU A 201 2.56 -10.62 21.57
C LEU A 201 2.51 -12.16 21.74
N GLY A 202 3.16 -12.90 20.85
CA GLY A 202 3.30 -14.36 21.00
C GLY A 202 3.97 -14.77 22.31
N PHE A 203 5.00 -14.07 22.75
CA PHE A 203 5.60 -14.29 24.07
C PHE A 203 4.66 -13.91 25.21
N SER A 204 3.84 -12.86 25.03
CA SER A 204 2.82 -12.46 26.00
C SER A 204 1.69 -13.49 26.13
N PHE A 205 1.55 -14.43 25.18
CA PHE A 205 0.70 -15.63 25.29
C PHE A 205 1.48 -16.83 25.83
N ALA A 206 2.63 -17.14 25.26
CA ALA A 206 3.39 -18.35 25.60
C ALA A 206 3.92 -18.33 27.05
N THR A 207 4.36 -17.18 27.56
CA THR A 207 4.90 -17.05 28.91
C THR A 207 3.85 -17.32 29.99
N PRO A 208 2.67 -16.69 30.01
CA PRO A 208 1.66 -16.99 31.04
C PRO A 208 1.07 -18.40 30.88
N VAL A 209 1.00 -18.95 29.66
CA VAL A 209 0.62 -20.37 29.46
C VAL A 209 1.64 -21.29 30.11
N LYS A 210 2.94 -21.05 29.98
CA LYS A 210 4.00 -21.78 30.68
C LYS A 210 3.82 -21.67 32.19
N LEU A 211 3.68 -20.46 32.74
CA LEU A 211 3.55 -20.23 34.18
C LEU A 211 2.28 -20.87 34.78
N CYS A 212 1.19 -20.96 34.01
CA CYS A 212 -0.08 -21.52 34.44
C CYS A 212 -0.09 -23.06 34.39
N PHE A 213 0.21 -23.64 33.22
CA PHE A 213 -0.01 -25.08 33.00
C PHE A 213 1.24 -25.95 33.27
N PHE A 214 2.43 -25.41 33.15
CA PHE A 214 3.68 -26.13 33.26
C PHE A 214 4.39 -25.86 34.61
N ASP A 215 4.58 -24.57 34.93
CA ASP A 215 5.21 -24.18 36.20
C ASP A 215 4.20 -24.16 37.34
N LYS A 216 2.88 -24.06 37.06
CA LYS A 216 1.76 -24.08 38.03
C LYS A 216 1.87 -23.00 39.14
N VAL A 217 2.41 -21.83 38.77
CA VAL A 217 2.64 -20.72 39.72
C VAL A 217 1.62 -19.59 39.62
N ILE A 218 0.74 -19.63 38.61
CA ILE A 218 -0.42 -18.74 38.47
C ILE A 218 -1.66 -19.54 38.10
N THR A 219 -2.84 -19.00 38.41
CA THR A 219 -4.12 -19.62 38.06
C THR A 219 -4.55 -19.27 36.65
N TRP A 220 -5.46 -20.07 36.06
CA TRP A 220 -6.03 -19.79 34.73
C TRP A 220 -6.82 -18.46 34.67
N LYS A 221 -7.44 -18.05 35.81
CA LYS A 221 -8.13 -16.75 35.92
C LYS A 221 -7.14 -15.59 35.81
N TYR A 222 -5.97 -15.73 36.45
CA TYR A 222 -4.91 -14.73 36.35
C TYR A 222 -4.33 -14.66 34.94
N LEU A 223 -4.14 -15.84 34.29
CA LEU A 223 -3.72 -15.91 32.87
C LEU A 223 -4.70 -15.14 31.97
N LEU A 224 -6.00 -15.45 32.07
CA LEU A 224 -7.04 -14.79 31.25
C LEU A 224 -7.09 -13.29 31.53
N GLY A 225 -7.05 -12.89 32.81
CA GLY A 225 -7.00 -11.47 33.19
C GLY A 225 -5.80 -10.74 32.60
N TYR A 226 -4.61 -11.34 32.63
CA TYR A 226 -3.40 -10.79 32.04
C TYR A 226 -3.53 -10.63 30.51
N LEU A 227 -4.08 -11.65 29.83
CA LEU A 227 -4.26 -11.59 28.38
C LEU A 227 -5.25 -10.48 27.97
N LEU A 228 -6.40 -10.42 28.63
CA LEU A 228 -7.40 -9.37 28.38
C LEU A 228 -6.84 -7.97 28.67
N PHE A 229 -6.11 -7.82 29.78
CA PHE A 229 -5.43 -6.57 30.12
C PHE A 229 -4.41 -6.17 29.04
N SER A 230 -3.58 -7.11 28.62
CA SER A 230 -2.55 -6.84 27.59
C SER A 230 -3.16 -6.45 26.26
N LEU A 231 -4.20 -7.14 25.80
CA LEU A 231 -4.91 -6.83 24.56
C LEU A 231 -5.65 -5.49 24.63
N PHE A 232 -6.29 -5.19 25.76
CA PHE A 232 -6.96 -3.91 25.97
C PHE A 232 -5.98 -2.73 25.88
N PHE A 233 -4.84 -2.81 26.59
CA PHE A 233 -3.84 -1.73 26.53
C PHE A 233 -3.14 -1.63 25.18
N LEU A 234 -2.90 -2.74 24.49
CA LEU A 234 -2.41 -2.73 23.12
C LEU A 234 -3.37 -1.99 22.19
N GLY A 235 -4.66 -2.31 22.25
CA GLY A 235 -5.70 -1.61 21.49
C GLY A 235 -5.79 -0.13 21.84
N LEU A 236 -5.71 0.20 23.14
CA LEU A 236 -5.73 1.57 23.64
C LEU A 236 -4.52 2.39 23.11
N VAL A 237 -3.31 1.83 23.17
CA VAL A 237 -2.09 2.49 22.64
C VAL A 237 -2.22 2.73 21.14
N TRP A 238 -2.69 1.74 20.38
CA TRP A 238 -2.88 1.88 18.94
C TRP A 238 -3.98 2.88 18.58
N TYR A 239 -5.07 2.94 19.35
CA TYR A 239 -6.10 3.97 19.21
C TYR A 239 -5.55 5.38 19.49
N ILE A 240 -4.85 5.57 20.63
CA ILE A 240 -4.27 6.86 21.01
C ILE A 240 -3.23 7.33 19.98
N THR A 241 -2.44 6.41 19.42
CA THR A 241 -1.43 6.75 18.41
C THR A 241 -1.99 6.81 16.99
N GLY A 242 -3.21 6.33 16.75
CA GLY A 242 -3.85 6.33 15.43
C GLY A 242 -3.36 5.22 14.50
N MET A 243 -2.84 4.14 15.06
CA MET A 243 -2.54 2.92 14.30
C MET A 243 -3.81 2.13 13.95
N VAL A 244 -4.89 2.38 14.70
CA VAL A 244 -6.25 1.86 14.47
C VAL A 244 -7.23 3.00 14.68
N GLU A 245 -8.07 3.28 13.70
CA GLU A 245 -9.19 4.24 13.79
C GLU A 245 -10.51 3.47 13.92
N LEU A 246 -11.25 3.71 15.02
CA LEU A 246 -12.56 3.09 15.25
C LEU A 246 -13.59 3.69 14.27
N GLY A 247 -14.37 2.81 13.62
CA GLY A 247 -15.47 3.23 12.74
C GLY A 247 -15.06 3.52 11.29
N LYS A 248 -13.79 3.54 10.94
CA LYS A 248 -13.35 3.57 9.55
C LYS A 248 -13.15 2.14 9.03
N LYS A 249 -13.79 1.84 7.92
CA LYS A 249 -13.40 0.69 7.09
C LYS A 249 -12.19 1.14 6.26
N GLU A 250 -11.02 0.97 6.82
CA GLU A 250 -9.78 1.18 6.06
C GLU A 250 -9.70 0.10 4.98
N ASP A 251 -9.77 0.52 3.75
CA ASP A 251 -9.55 -0.35 2.59
C ASP A 251 -8.07 -0.32 2.24
N PHE A 252 -7.29 -1.06 3.00
CA PHE A 252 -5.92 -1.34 2.61
C PHE A 252 -5.95 -2.32 1.45
N ASN A 253 -6.01 -1.80 0.23
CA ASN A 253 -5.99 -2.65 -0.96
C ASN A 253 -4.63 -3.36 -1.09
N ILE A 254 -4.55 -4.57 -0.55
CA ILE A 254 -3.36 -5.43 -0.54
C ILE A 254 -3.65 -6.72 -1.34
N ALA A 255 -4.72 -6.73 -2.12
CA ALA A 255 -5.11 -7.89 -2.91
C ALA A 255 -3.94 -8.38 -3.78
N GLY A 256 -3.62 -9.67 -3.72
CA GLY A 256 -2.57 -10.31 -4.50
C GLY A 256 -1.18 -10.39 -3.86
N ALA A 257 -0.99 -9.92 -2.62
CA ALA A 257 0.30 -10.01 -1.93
C ALA A 257 0.55 -11.39 -1.26
N TYR A 258 -0.43 -12.30 -1.24
CA TYR A 258 -0.32 -13.61 -0.59
C TYR A 258 0.82 -14.44 -1.16
N GLY A 259 1.72 -14.87 -0.28
CA GLY A 259 2.88 -15.68 -0.63
C GLY A 259 4.02 -14.95 -1.34
N LEU A 260 3.83 -13.68 -1.72
CA LEU A 260 4.82 -12.93 -2.51
C LEU A 260 6.12 -12.68 -1.72
N TYR A 261 5.99 -12.29 -0.46
CA TYR A 261 7.11 -12.01 0.45
C TYR A 261 7.37 -13.16 1.45
N SER A 262 7.05 -14.39 1.05
CA SER A 262 7.21 -15.58 1.87
C SER A 262 8.66 -16.01 2.04
N LEU A 263 8.90 -16.84 3.06
CA LEU A 263 10.19 -17.45 3.33
C LEU A 263 10.49 -18.57 2.33
N ASN A 264 11.63 -18.51 1.65
CA ASN A 264 12.15 -19.63 0.86
C ASN A 264 12.86 -20.61 1.80
N LEU A 265 12.70 -21.92 1.60
CA LEU A 265 13.31 -22.95 2.44
C LEU A 265 14.86 -22.94 2.41
N ASN A 266 15.46 -22.30 1.39
CA ASN A 266 16.92 -22.09 1.34
C ASN A 266 17.40 -20.88 2.17
N SER A 267 16.52 -20.10 2.77
CA SER A 267 16.83 -18.77 3.36
C SER A 267 17.92 -18.80 4.43
N LEU A 268 18.03 -19.90 5.22
CA LEU A 268 19.06 -20.01 6.25
C LEU A 268 20.48 -20.13 5.68
N VAL A 269 20.62 -20.61 4.45
CA VAL A 269 21.90 -20.86 3.78
C VAL A 269 22.12 -19.92 2.57
N ASN A 270 21.10 -19.17 2.15
CA ASN A 270 21.19 -18.26 1.01
C ASN A 270 21.71 -16.88 1.44
N PRO A 271 22.92 -16.50 1.05
CA PRO A 271 23.48 -15.20 1.41
C PRO A 271 22.93 -14.03 0.57
N ALA A 272 22.11 -14.28 -0.44
CA ALA A 272 21.54 -13.26 -1.33
C ALA A 272 22.60 -12.25 -1.86
N GLY A 273 23.82 -12.74 -2.17
CA GLY A 273 24.92 -11.91 -2.66
C GLY A 273 25.77 -11.24 -1.57
N TYR A 274 25.48 -11.47 -0.29
CA TYR A 274 26.18 -10.83 0.84
C TYR A 274 27.21 -11.73 1.55
N SER A 275 27.66 -12.81 0.92
CA SER A 275 28.71 -13.68 1.43
C SER A 275 29.97 -13.56 0.59
N ALA A 276 31.14 -13.59 1.24
CA ALA A 276 32.42 -13.73 0.59
C ALA A 276 32.78 -15.20 0.30
N ILE A 277 32.06 -16.15 0.87
CA ILE A 277 32.38 -17.60 0.81
C ILE A 277 31.31 -18.35 -0.02
N LEU A 278 30.01 -18.13 0.25
CA LEU A 278 28.93 -18.88 -0.35
C LEU A 278 28.28 -18.12 -1.52
N PRO A 279 27.97 -18.82 -2.63
CA PRO A 279 27.29 -18.20 -3.76
C PRO A 279 25.83 -17.89 -3.42
N GLN A 280 25.27 -16.89 -4.08
CA GLN A 280 23.84 -16.59 -4.04
C GLN A 280 23.05 -17.78 -4.61
N LEU A 281 22.01 -18.17 -3.90
CA LEU A 281 21.05 -19.16 -4.38
C LEU A 281 19.86 -18.46 -5.05
N LYS A 282 19.21 -19.17 -5.97
CA LYS A 282 18.02 -18.69 -6.66
C LYS A 282 16.83 -18.54 -5.70
N GLN A 283 15.88 -17.72 -6.08
CA GLN A 283 14.59 -17.53 -5.41
C GLN A 283 13.47 -17.51 -6.47
N VAL A 284 12.25 -17.85 -6.09
CA VAL A 284 11.09 -17.84 -6.99
C VAL A 284 10.74 -16.44 -7.47
N SER A 285 10.90 -15.44 -6.60
CA SER A 285 10.62 -14.04 -6.89
C SER A 285 11.64 -13.16 -6.19
N TRP A 286 11.96 -12.01 -6.79
CA TRP A 286 12.80 -10.99 -6.15
C TRP A 286 12.18 -10.47 -4.84
N HIS A 287 10.85 -10.52 -4.67
CA HIS A 287 10.16 -10.12 -3.45
C HIS A 287 10.53 -10.98 -2.22
N GLN A 288 11.08 -12.19 -2.42
CA GLN A 288 11.56 -13.04 -1.33
C GLN A 288 12.82 -12.49 -0.62
N TYR A 289 13.31 -11.28 -1.00
CA TYR A 289 14.36 -10.57 -0.24
C TYR A 289 13.95 -10.32 1.22
N GLU A 290 12.64 -10.24 1.50
CA GLU A 290 12.11 -10.14 2.85
C GLU A 290 12.41 -11.37 3.70
N GLY A 291 12.60 -12.51 3.08
CA GLY A 291 13.00 -13.78 3.67
C GLY A 291 14.50 -13.95 3.88
N PHE A 292 15.30 -12.88 3.85
CA PHE A 292 16.74 -12.96 4.14
C PHE A 292 16.98 -13.40 5.60
N MET A 293 17.37 -14.69 5.77
CA MET A 293 17.62 -15.34 7.07
C MET A 293 18.97 -16.02 7.12
N TYR A 294 19.93 -15.55 6.34
CA TYR A 294 21.26 -16.13 6.25
C TYR A 294 21.94 -16.18 7.62
N LEU A 295 22.36 -17.38 8.03
CA LEU A 295 23.04 -17.58 9.31
C LEU A 295 24.48 -17.09 9.29
N GLY A 296 25.12 -17.09 8.11
CA GLY A 296 26.55 -16.89 7.93
C GLY A 296 27.36 -18.18 8.05
N ALA A 297 28.45 -18.29 7.30
CA ALA A 297 29.23 -19.51 7.21
C ALA A 297 29.74 -20.00 8.57
N GLY A 298 30.19 -19.10 9.44
CA GLY A 298 30.64 -19.46 10.78
C GLY A 298 29.55 -20.07 11.64
N MET A 299 28.35 -19.51 11.64
CA MET A 299 27.20 -20.02 12.40
C MET A 299 26.71 -21.35 11.81
N LEU A 300 26.71 -21.50 10.49
CA LEU A 300 26.37 -22.78 9.81
C LEU A 300 27.34 -23.89 10.24
N ILE A 301 28.63 -23.60 10.32
CA ILE A 301 29.64 -24.55 10.83
C ILE A 301 29.34 -24.94 12.29
N LEU A 302 29.06 -23.94 13.15
CA LEU A 302 28.73 -24.21 14.57
C LEU A 302 27.47 -25.05 14.70
N LEU A 303 26.44 -24.78 13.94
CA LEU A 303 25.21 -25.55 13.94
C LEU A 303 25.45 -26.99 13.48
N PHE A 304 26.20 -27.16 12.39
CA PHE A 304 26.57 -28.49 11.90
C PHE A 304 27.35 -29.29 12.94
N LEU A 305 28.38 -28.68 13.56
CA LEU A 305 29.19 -29.34 14.62
C LEU A 305 28.31 -29.70 15.82
N LEU A 306 27.39 -28.86 16.23
CA LEU A 306 26.45 -29.13 17.33
C LEU A 306 25.55 -30.33 17.00
N LEU A 307 24.94 -30.33 15.84
CA LEU A 307 24.06 -31.42 15.38
C LEU A 307 24.84 -32.74 15.25
N PHE A 308 26.03 -32.68 14.68
CA PHE A 308 26.91 -33.84 14.56
C PHE A 308 27.30 -34.40 15.94
N TYR A 309 27.76 -33.53 16.87
CA TYR A 309 28.12 -33.91 18.24
C TYR A 309 26.97 -34.63 18.96
N TYR A 310 25.75 -34.04 18.95
CA TYR A 310 24.62 -34.66 19.58
C TYR A 310 24.08 -35.88 18.85
N GLY A 311 24.22 -35.92 17.51
CA GLY A 311 23.89 -37.07 16.68
C GLY A 311 24.77 -38.29 17.02
N VAL A 312 26.08 -38.11 17.14
CA VAL A 312 27.03 -39.17 17.53
C VAL A 312 26.69 -39.66 18.96
N ILE A 313 26.45 -38.75 19.89
CA ILE A 313 26.01 -39.13 21.26
C ILE A 313 24.70 -39.93 21.24
N PHE A 314 23.75 -39.52 20.43
CA PHE A 314 22.45 -40.19 20.32
C PHE A 314 22.60 -41.63 19.79
N ILE A 315 23.47 -41.81 18.79
CA ILE A 315 23.74 -43.16 18.22
C ILE A 315 24.44 -44.05 19.23
N ASN A 316 25.49 -43.57 19.91
CA ASN A 316 26.36 -44.37 20.77
C ASN A 316 25.72 -44.74 22.13
N ARG A 317 24.66 -44.05 22.61
CA ARG A 317 24.03 -44.24 23.92
C ARG A 317 22.59 -44.75 23.81
N ARG A 318 22.25 -45.53 22.82
CA ARG A 318 20.88 -45.96 22.52
C ARG A 318 20.15 -46.64 23.66
N ASP A 319 20.81 -47.46 24.50
CA ASP A 319 20.17 -48.28 25.54
C ASP A 319 20.06 -47.62 26.93
N GLU A 320 21.01 -46.81 27.34
CA GLU A 320 20.94 -46.08 28.62
C GLU A 320 19.92 -44.93 28.57
N LYS A 321 19.72 -44.33 27.40
CA LYS A 321 18.93 -43.12 27.24
C LYS A 321 17.43 -43.30 27.17
N ARG A 322 16.90 -44.47 26.81
CA ARG A 322 15.44 -44.71 26.86
C ARG A 322 14.87 -44.49 28.26
N LYS A 323 15.65 -44.82 29.32
CA LYS A 323 15.26 -44.61 30.72
C LYS A 323 15.48 -43.14 31.15
N THR A 324 16.60 -42.52 30.79
CA THR A 324 16.95 -41.13 31.15
C THR A 324 16.12 -40.10 30.39
N LEU A 325 15.80 -40.34 29.12
CA LEU A 325 14.90 -39.50 28.34
C LEU A 325 13.50 -39.44 28.94
N LYS A 326 12.96 -40.56 29.41
CA LYS A 326 11.63 -40.60 30.05
C LYS A 326 11.58 -39.75 31.33
N ASN A 327 12.65 -39.68 32.09
CA ASN A 327 12.75 -38.86 33.32
C ASN A 327 13.11 -37.40 33.04
N ASN A 328 13.86 -37.09 31.95
CA ASN A 328 14.21 -35.73 31.57
C ASN A 328 13.09 -35.03 30.81
N PHE A 329 12.18 -35.77 30.13
CA PHE A 329 11.03 -35.19 29.44
C PHE A 329 10.10 -34.41 30.38
N THR A 330 10.06 -34.75 31.68
CA THR A 330 9.31 -33.99 32.68
C THR A 330 9.90 -32.60 32.93
N GLY A 331 11.23 -32.41 32.84
CA GLY A 331 11.91 -31.13 32.98
C GLY A 331 11.79 -30.19 31.74
N TYR A 332 11.49 -30.75 30.55
CA TYR A 332 11.38 -30.00 29.32
C TYR A 332 9.95 -29.57 28.93
N LYS A 333 8.94 -29.96 29.71
CA LYS A 333 7.53 -29.61 29.43
C LYS A 333 7.32 -28.11 29.32
N GLY A 334 8.05 -27.30 30.09
CA GLY A 334 7.99 -25.83 30.02
C GLY A 334 8.49 -25.24 28.71
N LEU A 335 9.10 -26.01 27.79
CA LEU A 335 9.48 -25.55 26.42
C LEU A 335 8.34 -25.69 25.44
N ILE A 336 7.29 -26.48 25.72
CA ILE A 336 6.21 -26.75 24.78
C ILE A 336 5.55 -25.45 24.23
N PRO A 337 5.15 -24.48 25.07
CA PRO A 337 4.55 -23.23 24.54
C PRO A 337 5.49 -22.47 23.61
N LEU A 338 6.80 -22.46 23.90
CA LEU A 338 7.80 -21.80 23.05
C LEU A 338 7.99 -22.54 21.71
N LEU A 339 8.00 -23.86 21.72
CA LEU A 339 8.11 -24.69 20.50
C LEU A 339 6.87 -24.55 19.63
N VAL A 340 5.67 -24.53 20.22
CA VAL A 340 4.43 -24.27 19.52
C VAL A 340 4.46 -22.88 18.87
N LEU A 341 4.84 -21.85 19.62
CA LEU A 341 4.98 -20.48 19.10
C LEU A 341 5.99 -20.42 17.93
N THR A 342 7.13 -21.10 18.07
CA THR A 342 8.17 -21.18 17.05
C THR A 342 7.63 -21.84 15.78
N ALA A 343 6.90 -22.95 15.91
CA ALA A 343 6.29 -23.65 14.79
C ALA A 343 5.23 -22.78 14.08
N LEU A 344 4.37 -22.11 14.85
CA LEU A 344 3.36 -21.19 14.30
C LEU A 344 4.00 -20.06 13.48
N TYR A 345 5.05 -19.44 13.99
CA TYR A 345 5.75 -18.38 13.25
C TYR A 345 6.51 -18.91 12.02
N ALA A 346 7.09 -20.11 12.10
CA ALA A 346 7.73 -20.73 10.95
C ALA A 346 6.71 -21.06 9.85
N ILE A 347 5.56 -21.64 10.21
CA ILE A 347 4.48 -21.93 9.24
C ILE A 347 3.93 -20.63 8.62
N PHE A 348 3.69 -19.61 9.44
CA PHE A 348 3.20 -18.34 8.96
C PHE A 348 4.19 -17.66 8.01
N SER A 349 5.49 -17.78 8.28
CA SER A 349 6.54 -17.19 7.41
C SER A 349 6.62 -17.84 6.03
N ILE A 350 6.29 -19.14 5.91
CA ILE A 350 6.29 -19.90 4.65
C ILE A 350 5.00 -19.65 3.84
N THR A 351 3.90 -19.20 4.52
CA THR A 351 2.61 -18.87 3.87
C THR A 351 1.85 -20.03 3.25
N LEU A 352 2.14 -21.27 3.66
CA LEU A 352 1.62 -22.50 3.04
C LEU A 352 1.95 -22.64 1.54
N VAL A 353 2.86 -21.80 1.02
CA VAL A 353 3.46 -21.90 -0.32
C VAL A 353 4.91 -22.31 -0.16
N PHE A 354 5.20 -23.58 -0.27
CA PHE A 354 6.53 -24.12 -0.02
C PHE A 354 7.41 -23.91 -1.24
N THR A 355 8.44 -23.09 -1.09
CA THR A 355 9.39 -22.74 -2.15
C THR A 355 10.80 -23.19 -1.80
N PHE A 356 11.54 -23.69 -2.77
CA PHE A 356 12.95 -24.01 -2.63
C PHE A 356 13.70 -23.59 -3.90
N ASN A 357 14.71 -22.75 -3.76
CA ASN A 357 15.37 -22.06 -4.85
C ASN A 357 14.34 -21.34 -5.74
N ASP A 358 14.37 -21.57 -7.05
CA ASP A 358 13.48 -20.99 -8.06
C ASP A 358 12.19 -21.81 -8.30
N LYS A 359 11.92 -22.81 -7.44
CA LYS A 359 10.77 -23.73 -7.61
C LYS A 359 9.76 -23.60 -6.49
N VAL A 360 8.50 -23.61 -6.85
CA VAL A 360 7.38 -23.88 -5.93
C VAL A 360 7.26 -25.40 -5.83
N LEU A 361 7.53 -25.96 -4.65
CA LEU A 361 7.44 -27.39 -4.40
C LEU A 361 5.98 -27.86 -4.36
N PHE A 362 5.18 -27.21 -3.56
CA PHE A 362 3.73 -27.43 -3.43
C PHE A 362 3.06 -26.28 -2.72
N ARG A 363 1.73 -26.20 -2.85
CA ARG A 363 0.87 -25.24 -2.16
C ARG A 363 -0.19 -25.98 -1.39
N ILE A 364 -0.42 -25.58 -0.15
CA ILE A 364 -1.54 -26.05 0.65
C ILE A 364 -2.63 -24.97 0.57
N PRO A 365 -3.90 -25.34 0.24
CA PRO A 365 -5.00 -24.40 0.28
C PRO A 365 -5.09 -23.72 1.64
N ALA A 366 -5.00 -22.40 1.67
CA ALA A 366 -5.05 -21.64 2.91
C ALA A 366 -6.51 -21.25 3.24
N PRO A 367 -6.93 -21.38 4.52
CA PRO A 367 -8.21 -20.85 4.94
C PRO A 367 -8.28 -19.32 4.72
N ALA A 368 -9.45 -18.79 4.41
CA ALA A 368 -9.64 -17.37 4.10
C ALA A 368 -9.13 -16.42 5.22
N PHE A 369 -9.29 -16.79 6.49
CA PHE A 369 -8.77 -16.00 7.61
C PHE A 369 -7.24 -15.90 7.60
N PHE A 370 -6.55 -16.98 7.19
CA PHE A 370 -5.09 -17.02 7.11
C PHE A 370 -4.58 -16.13 5.97
N VAL A 371 -5.24 -16.20 4.79
CA VAL A 371 -4.95 -15.31 3.66
C VAL A 371 -5.13 -13.85 4.09
N ARG A 372 -6.24 -13.53 4.74
CA ARG A 372 -6.51 -12.16 5.21
C ARG A 372 -5.52 -11.66 6.26
N LEU A 373 -5.08 -12.53 7.17
CA LEU A 373 -4.05 -12.18 8.16
C LEU A 373 -2.71 -11.88 7.48
N GLU A 374 -2.38 -12.62 6.42
CA GLU A 374 -1.16 -12.43 5.66
C GLU A 374 -1.22 -11.20 4.76
N GLU A 375 -2.38 -10.85 4.23
CA GLU A 375 -2.58 -9.58 3.53
C GLU A 375 -2.30 -8.40 4.47
N ILE A 376 -2.67 -8.49 5.74
CA ILE A 376 -2.32 -7.48 6.75
C ILE A 376 -0.80 -7.46 6.99
N PHE A 377 -0.15 -8.63 7.10
CA PHE A 377 1.29 -8.79 7.32
C PHE A 377 2.00 -9.31 6.08
N ARG A 378 1.86 -8.62 4.94
CA ARG A 378 2.37 -9.07 3.63
C ARG A 378 3.82 -9.57 3.62
N ALA A 379 4.71 -9.02 4.46
CA ALA A 379 6.08 -9.48 4.63
C ALA A 379 6.16 -10.60 5.69
N SER A 380 5.41 -11.68 5.47
CA SER A 380 5.26 -12.83 6.37
C SER A 380 6.58 -13.49 6.74
N ALA A 381 7.56 -13.53 5.84
CA ALA A 381 8.87 -14.09 6.11
C ALA A 381 9.56 -13.48 7.35
N ARG A 382 9.25 -12.23 7.73
CA ARG A 382 9.81 -11.58 8.93
C ARG A 382 9.49 -12.34 10.22
N PHE A 383 8.39 -13.06 10.28
CA PHE A 383 8.03 -13.85 11.47
C PHE A 383 9.02 -14.96 11.77
N PHE A 384 9.87 -15.35 10.81
CA PHE A 384 10.96 -16.30 11.05
C PHE A 384 12.10 -15.73 11.90
N TRP A 385 12.13 -14.42 12.22
CA TRP A 385 13.17 -13.87 13.10
C TRP A 385 13.17 -14.50 14.48
N MET A 386 12.01 -14.82 15.03
CA MET A 386 11.95 -15.49 16.32
C MET A 386 12.56 -16.91 16.28
N PRO A 387 12.17 -17.85 15.38
CA PRO A 387 12.88 -19.12 15.16
C PRO A 387 14.37 -18.94 14.89
N TYR A 388 14.74 -17.96 14.06
CA TYR A 388 16.11 -17.65 13.69
C TYR A 388 16.98 -17.32 14.91
N TYR A 389 16.53 -16.42 15.79
CA TYR A 389 17.26 -16.10 17.02
C TYR A 389 17.36 -17.29 17.97
N LEU A 390 16.37 -18.14 18.06
CA LEU A 390 16.46 -19.37 18.82
C LEU A 390 17.55 -20.30 18.26
N ILE A 391 17.64 -20.46 16.94
CA ILE A 391 18.70 -21.24 16.31
C ILE A 391 20.06 -20.67 16.68
N VAL A 392 20.29 -19.37 16.50
CA VAL A 392 21.58 -18.70 16.79
C VAL A 392 21.96 -18.86 18.27
N LEU A 393 21.05 -18.51 19.19
CA LEU A 393 21.32 -18.52 20.62
C LEU A 393 21.57 -19.93 21.14
N PHE A 394 20.69 -20.88 20.77
CA PHE A 394 20.81 -22.26 21.27
C PHE A 394 21.92 -23.07 20.62
N THR A 395 22.39 -22.68 19.43
CA THR A 395 23.64 -23.22 18.85
C THR A 395 24.82 -22.85 19.73
N LEU A 396 24.97 -21.57 20.08
CA LEU A 396 26.09 -21.10 20.92
C LEU A 396 25.99 -21.64 22.36
N ILE A 397 24.79 -21.64 22.95
CA ILE A 397 24.55 -22.20 24.29
C ILE A 397 24.82 -23.73 24.30
N GLY A 398 24.38 -24.45 23.26
CA GLY A 398 24.54 -25.89 23.12
C GLY A 398 26.01 -26.31 23.07
N ILE A 399 26.85 -25.57 22.32
CA ILE A 399 28.29 -25.79 22.28
C ILE A 399 28.92 -25.46 23.64
N ALA A 400 28.53 -24.34 24.26
CA ALA A 400 29.03 -23.96 25.59
C ALA A 400 28.66 -24.96 26.70
N LYS A 401 27.55 -25.68 26.53
CA LYS A 401 27.03 -26.71 27.48
C LYS A 401 27.37 -28.15 27.08
N SER A 402 28.05 -28.35 25.97
CA SER A 402 28.54 -29.66 25.56
C SER A 402 29.58 -30.19 26.58
N ALA A 403 29.92 -31.49 26.52
CA ALA A 403 30.98 -32.08 27.36
C ALA A 403 32.40 -31.67 26.89
N ILE A 404 32.55 -30.79 25.89
CA ILE A 404 33.80 -30.26 25.40
C ILE A 404 34.41 -29.32 26.45
N LYS A 405 35.73 -29.42 26.69
CA LYS A 405 36.42 -28.51 27.62
C LYS A 405 36.15 -27.04 27.23
N PRO A 406 35.86 -26.14 28.17
CA PRO A 406 35.45 -24.74 27.88
C PRO A 406 36.49 -23.99 27.03
N LEU A 407 37.74 -24.27 27.16
CA LEU A 407 38.82 -23.69 26.33
C LEU A 407 38.66 -24.11 24.86
N ILE A 408 38.45 -25.41 24.60
CA ILE A 408 38.27 -25.94 23.25
C ILE A 408 36.98 -25.38 22.63
N ALA A 409 35.91 -25.35 23.40
CA ALA A 409 34.64 -24.71 22.93
C ALA A 409 34.85 -23.24 22.56
N SER A 410 35.64 -22.49 23.37
CA SER A 410 35.97 -21.09 23.04
C SER A 410 36.80 -20.96 21.76
N ILE A 411 37.79 -21.83 21.56
CA ILE A 411 38.60 -21.86 20.33
C ILE A 411 37.76 -22.15 19.09
N ILE A 412 36.86 -23.13 19.17
CA ILE A 412 35.91 -23.46 18.08
C ILE A 412 35.05 -22.24 17.74
N ILE A 413 34.46 -21.58 18.77
CA ILE A 413 33.63 -20.41 18.56
C ILE A 413 34.41 -19.22 18.00
N ILE A 414 35.67 -19.00 18.44
CA ILE A 414 36.57 -17.96 17.90
C ILE A 414 36.83 -18.23 16.41
N ALA A 415 37.22 -19.47 16.06
CA ALA A 415 37.51 -19.82 14.66
C ALA A 415 36.26 -19.59 13.78
N ALA A 416 35.08 -20.03 14.24
CA ALA A 416 33.82 -19.81 13.55
C ALA A 416 33.48 -18.31 13.45
N LEU A 417 33.77 -17.50 14.49
CA LEU A 417 33.54 -16.05 14.46
C LEU A 417 34.43 -15.37 13.42
N VAL A 418 35.69 -15.75 13.30
CA VAL A 418 36.58 -15.21 12.26
C VAL A 418 36.06 -15.54 10.88
N ILE A 419 35.61 -16.79 10.64
CA ILE A 419 34.98 -17.21 9.38
C ILE A 419 33.69 -16.39 9.15
N GLN A 420 32.86 -16.23 10.19
CA GLN A 420 31.63 -15.46 10.13
C GLN A 420 31.85 -14.00 9.67
N LEU A 421 32.76 -13.30 10.33
CA LEU A 421 33.06 -11.89 10.03
C LEU A 421 33.68 -11.71 8.64
N TYR A 422 34.52 -12.66 8.20
CA TYR A 422 35.06 -12.67 6.85
C TYR A 422 33.95 -12.92 5.82
N ASP A 423 33.10 -13.91 6.07
CA ASP A 423 32.02 -14.31 5.19
C ASP A 423 31.02 -13.16 4.96
N ILE A 424 30.56 -12.52 6.04
CA ILE A 424 29.54 -11.45 5.95
C ILE A 424 30.15 -10.06 5.73
N LYS A 425 31.45 -9.94 5.46
CA LYS A 425 32.11 -8.64 5.19
C LYS A 425 31.39 -7.82 4.10
N PRO A 426 30.96 -8.40 2.97
CA PRO A 426 30.20 -7.64 1.96
C PRO A 426 28.93 -7.00 2.53
N LEU A 427 28.21 -7.69 3.43
CA LEU A 427 27.02 -7.13 4.08
C LEU A 427 27.39 -6.03 5.07
N LEU A 428 28.39 -6.26 5.93
CA LEU A 428 28.81 -5.28 6.95
C LEU A 428 29.21 -3.95 6.31
N THR A 429 29.95 -4.01 5.19
CA THR A 429 30.43 -2.80 4.49
C THR A 429 29.39 -2.18 3.57
N SER A 430 28.38 -2.93 3.12
CA SER A 430 27.33 -2.41 2.23
C SER A 430 26.41 -1.38 2.89
N ARG A 431 26.40 -1.31 4.21
CA ARG A 431 25.56 -0.40 5.00
C ARG A 431 26.30 0.84 5.49
N ARG A 432 27.59 0.96 5.15
CA ARG A 432 28.39 2.13 5.53
C ARG A 432 27.85 3.39 4.84
N LEU A 433 27.48 4.37 5.64
CA LEU A 433 26.70 5.50 5.20
C LEU A 433 27.54 6.77 5.07
N LEU A 434 27.16 7.62 4.10
CA LEU A 434 27.93 8.79 3.73
C LEU A 434 27.76 9.93 4.74
N TYR A 435 28.85 10.63 5.00
CA TYR A 435 28.86 11.90 5.71
C TYR A 435 28.62 13.05 4.72
N GLY A 436 27.95 14.10 5.16
CA GLY A 436 27.76 15.31 4.38
C GLY A 436 26.40 15.99 4.62
N THR A 437 26.22 17.13 4.00
CA THR A 437 24.95 17.87 4.00
C THR A 437 24.09 17.36 2.87
N TYR A 438 22.83 17.08 3.15
CA TYR A 438 21.87 16.71 2.10
C TYR A 438 21.49 17.95 1.29
N THR A 439 21.64 17.84 -0.01
CA THR A 439 21.20 18.85 -0.96
C THR A 439 20.45 18.12 -2.08
N PRO A 440 19.13 18.34 -2.25
CA PRO A 440 18.41 17.82 -3.40
C PRO A 440 19.10 18.22 -4.70
N PRO A 441 19.22 17.34 -5.69
CA PRO A 441 19.88 17.63 -6.96
C PRO A 441 18.97 18.46 -7.90
N MET A 442 18.53 19.63 -7.41
CA MET A 442 17.57 20.55 -8.03
C MET A 442 17.93 21.99 -7.66
N ASP A 443 17.32 22.99 -8.29
CA ASP A 443 17.42 24.39 -7.85
C ASP A 443 16.58 24.62 -6.57
N ASN A 444 17.19 24.30 -5.43
CA ASN A 444 16.53 24.33 -4.14
C ASN A 444 15.99 25.72 -3.76
N GLN A 445 16.78 26.76 -4.07
CA GLN A 445 16.39 28.13 -3.71
C GLN A 445 15.17 28.61 -4.48
N SER A 446 15.14 28.34 -5.77
CA SER A 446 14.00 28.69 -6.62
C SER A 446 12.76 27.90 -6.23
N TRP A 447 12.88 26.59 -5.98
CA TRP A 447 11.75 25.76 -5.55
C TRP A 447 11.18 26.22 -4.21
N ILE A 448 12.01 26.41 -3.19
CA ILE A 448 11.57 26.88 -1.87
C ILE A 448 10.89 28.24 -2.00
N ARG A 449 11.47 29.16 -2.76
CA ARG A 449 10.91 30.49 -2.98
C ARG A 449 9.54 30.45 -3.66
N VAL A 450 9.36 29.59 -4.66
CA VAL A 450 8.06 29.41 -5.34
C VAL A 450 7.06 28.73 -4.43
N MET A 451 7.42 27.60 -3.81
CA MET A 451 6.53 26.83 -2.93
C MET A 451 6.04 27.64 -1.73
N SER A 452 6.89 28.48 -1.14
CA SER A 452 6.56 29.29 0.04
C SER A 452 5.42 30.30 -0.21
N GLN A 453 5.12 30.62 -1.46
CA GLN A 453 4.07 31.59 -1.82
C GLN A 453 2.66 31.00 -1.85
N PHE A 454 2.52 29.68 -1.75
CA PHE A 454 1.26 28.98 -1.80
C PHE A 454 0.93 28.32 -0.47
N ASP A 455 -0.33 28.01 -0.22
CA ASP A 455 -0.76 27.34 1.00
C ASP A 455 -0.55 25.82 0.92
N GLU A 456 -0.58 25.27 -0.30
CA GLU A 456 -0.46 23.82 -0.55
C GLU A 456 0.27 23.52 -1.86
N ILE A 457 1.00 22.40 -1.89
CA ILE A 457 1.77 21.93 -3.04
C ILE A 457 1.13 20.64 -3.54
N LEU A 458 0.58 20.69 -4.75
CA LEU A 458 -0.18 19.59 -5.35
C LEU A 458 0.53 19.06 -6.59
N PHE A 459 0.95 17.81 -6.53
CA PHE A 459 1.46 17.08 -7.68
C PHE A 459 0.30 16.47 -8.45
N PHE A 460 0.39 16.53 -9.77
CA PHE A 460 -0.58 15.95 -10.68
C PHE A 460 0.11 14.99 -11.66
N PRO A 461 -0.33 13.73 -11.81
CA PRO A 461 -1.43 13.07 -11.06
C PRO A 461 -1.21 13.07 -9.56
N ALA A 462 -2.31 12.97 -8.78
CA ALA A 462 -2.22 12.98 -7.32
C ALA A 462 -1.35 11.82 -6.83
N PHE A 463 -0.51 12.09 -5.82
CA PHE A 463 0.38 11.13 -5.17
C PHE A 463 1.50 10.56 -6.09
N GLU A 464 1.64 11.10 -7.31
CA GLU A 464 2.68 10.71 -8.24
C GLU A 464 3.74 11.80 -8.37
N SER A 465 5.00 11.39 -8.32
CA SER A 465 6.12 12.28 -8.59
C SER A 465 6.32 12.44 -10.11
N PRO A 466 6.89 13.54 -10.58
CA PRO A 466 7.16 13.76 -12.00
C PRO A 466 8.14 12.76 -12.65
N ARG A 467 8.66 11.80 -11.92
CA ARG A 467 9.55 10.72 -12.38
C ARG A 467 10.81 11.18 -13.11
N ILE A 468 11.37 12.28 -12.66
CA ILE A 468 12.66 12.77 -13.19
C ILE A 468 13.78 11.81 -12.79
N ARG A 469 13.71 11.22 -11.59
CA ARG A 469 14.68 10.31 -10.99
C ARG A 469 13.97 9.29 -10.11
N SER A 470 14.63 8.17 -9.84
CA SER A 470 14.15 7.22 -8.84
C SER A 470 14.00 7.92 -7.49
N MET A 471 12.86 7.74 -6.82
CA MET A 471 12.54 8.29 -5.50
C MET A 471 12.60 9.84 -5.40
N ASP A 472 12.37 10.55 -6.49
CA ASP A 472 12.36 12.03 -6.53
C ASP A 472 11.26 12.66 -5.65
N TYR A 473 10.24 11.90 -5.26
CA TYR A 473 9.27 12.34 -4.26
C TYR A 473 9.95 12.81 -2.95
N GLN A 474 11.09 12.22 -2.59
CA GLN A 474 11.84 12.60 -1.39
C GLN A 474 12.39 14.01 -1.50
N ASP A 475 12.94 14.35 -2.67
CA ASP A 475 13.50 15.67 -2.94
C ASP A 475 12.41 16.74 -2.85
N PHE A 476 11.29 16.53 -3.56
CA PHE A 476 10.16 17.47 -3.57
C PHE A 476 9.49 17.60 -2.20
N SER A 477 9.28 16.49 -1.50
CA SER A 477 8.71 16.52 -0.15
C SER A 477 9.62 17.25 0.84
N TYR A 478 10.96 17.10 0.70
CA TYR A 478 11.91 17.85 1.51
C TYR A 478 11.88 19.35 1.20
N LEU A 479 11.77 19.75 -0.07
CA LEU A 479 11.65 21.16 -0.46
C LEU A 479 10.32 21.76 0.03
N ALA A 480 9.22 21.03 -0.05
CA ALA A 480 7.94 21.45 0.50
C ALA A 480 8.00 21.61 2.04
N LEU A 481 8.68 20.68 2.73
CA LEU A 481 8.96 20.77 4.15
C LEU A 481 9.75 22.04 4.50
N LYS A 482 10.81 22.34 3.73
CA LYS A 482 11.63 23.55 3.92
C LYS A 482 10.83 24.84 3.61
N ALA A 483 9.88 24.76 2.70
CA ALA A 483 8.94 25.85 2.43
C ALA A 483 7.83 25.96 3.50
N GLY A 484 7.73 25.00 4.44
CA GLY A 484 6.68 24.96 5.46
C GLY A 484 5.30 24.63 4.90
N LYS A 485 5.21 23.85 3.81
CA LYS A 485 3.97 23.59 3.08
C LYS A 485 3.58 22.13 3.06
N PRO A 486 2.26 21.81 3.13
CA PRO A 486 1.77 20.47 2.92
C PRO A 486 1.96 20.03 1.46
N VAL A 487 2.15 18.75 1.26
CA VAL A 487 2.40 18.15 -0.06
C VAL A 487 1.68 16.82 -0.21
N ASN A 488 1.10 16.59 -1.39
CA ASN A 488 0.43 15.33 -1.72
C ASN A 488 1.37 14.25 -2.27
N LEU A 489 2.64 14.31 -1.90
CA LEU A 489 3.63 13.27 -2.19
C LEU A 489 4.06 12.58 -0.92
N ALA A 490 3.95 11.23 -0.90
CA ALA A 490 4.48 10.41 0.16
C ALA A 490 4.64 8.96 -0.29
N TYR A 491 5.54 8.25 0.36
CA TYR A 491 5.59 6.78 0.30
C TYR A 491 5.27 6.26 1.69
N VAL A 492 4.11 5.62 1.86
CA VAL A 492 3.59 5.20 3.16
C VAL A 492 3.26 3.71 3.16
N ALA A 493 3.51 3.04 4.28
CA ALA A 493 3.28 1.60 4.40
C ALA A 493 1.78 1.23 4.34
N ARG A 494 0.92 2.13 4.79
CA ARG A 494 -0.53 2.01 4.78
C ARG A 494 -1.15 3.36 4.45
N ALA A 495 -2.09 3.35 3.52
CA ALA A 495 -2.85 4.54 3.13
C ALA A 495 -4.34 4.16 2.98
N ASP A 496 -5.20 5.12 3.23
CA ASP A 496 -6.63 5.00 2.94
C ASP A 496 -6.82 5.14 1.41
N SER A 497 -6.91 4.00 0.71
CA SER A 497 -7.00 3.95 -0.75
C SER A 497 -8.27 4.63 -1.28
N ARG A 498 -9.38 4.58 -0.53
CA ARG A 498 -10.63 5.26 -0.92
C ARG A 498 -10.49 6.77 -0.83
N ALA A 499 -9.91 7.26 0.27
CA ALA A 499 -9.66 8.69 0.43
C ALA A 499 -8.65 9.21 -0.61
N MET A 500 -7.61 8.44 -0.91
CA MET A 500 -6.65 8.77 -1.97
C MET A 500 -7.30 8.80 -3.34
N GLN A 501 -8.14 7.82 -3.69
CA GLN A 501 -8.85 7.78 -4.95
C GLN A 501 -9.83 8.95 -5.07
N ALA A 502 -10.64 9.21 -4.05
CA ALA A 502 -11.58 10.33 -4.03
C ALA A 502 -10.88 11.69 -4.20
N PHE A 503 -9.69 11.85 -3.57
CA PHE A 503 -8.90 13.07 -3.78
C PHE A 503 -8.30 13.13 -5.19
N SER A 504 -7.80 12.02 -5.73
CA SER A 504 -7.27 11.94 -7.10
C SER A 504 -8.33 12.32 -8.12
N ASP A 505 -9.55 11.79 -7.97
CA ASP A 505 -10.68 12.12 -8.85
C ASP A 505 -11.07 13.61 -8.73
N SER A 506 -11.12 14.13 -7.50
CA SER A 506 -11.41 15.55 -7.24
C SER A 506 -10.33 16.46 -7.86
N LEU A 507 -9.04 16.15 -7.66
CA LEU A 507 -7.94 16.92 -8.22
C LEU A 507 -7.96 16.89 -9.75
N THR A 508 -8.24 15.73 -10.33
CA THR A 508 -8.38 15.60 -11.79
C THR A 508 -9.54 16.46 -12.30
N ALA A 509 -10.68 16.43 -11.65
CA ALA A 509 -11.82 17.30 -12.01
C ALA A 509 -11.48 18.79 -11.89
N ILE A 510 -10.76 19.22 -10.85
CA ILE A 510 -10.30 20.61 -10.67
C ILE A 510 -9.40 21.03 -11.83
N VAL A 511 -8.43 20.20 -12.19
CA VAL A 511 -7.48 20.48 -13.27
C VAL A 511 -8.19 20.53 -14.63
N GLU A 512 -8.97 19.52 -14.94
CA GLU A 512 -9.64 19.38 -16.24
C GLU A 512 -10.78 20.36 -16.46
N THR A 513 -11.45 20.82 -15.39
CA THR A 513 -12.48 21.88 -15.49
C THR A 513 -11.92 23.30 -15.44
N GLY A 514 -10.62 23.46 -15.24
CA GLY A 514 -9.98 24.76 -15.21
C GLY A 514 -10.21 25.57 -13.90
N LYS A 515 -10.76 24.95 -12.87
CA LYS A 515 -11.09 25.60 -11.57
C LYS A 515 -9.93 25.56 -10.58
N LEU A 516 -8.73 25.99 -11.02
CA LEU A 516 -7.55 25.94 -10.17
C LEU A 516 -7.68 26.85 -8.95
N SER A 517 -7.31 26.32 -7.77
CA SER A 517 -7.23 27.09 -6.53
C SER A 517 -6.10 28.15 -6.63
N PRO A 518 -6.36 29.43 -6.29
CA PRO A 518 -5.30 30.43 -6.21
C PRO A 518 -4.32 30.20 -5.03
N LYS A 519 -4.64 29.29 -4.12
CA LYS A 519 -3.82 28.92 -2.96
C LYS A 519 -2.88 27.75 -3.25
N ALA A 520 -3.09 27.04 -4.35
CA ALA A 520 -2.34 25.83 -4.70
C ALA A 520 -1.29 26.08 -5.78
N LEU A 521 -0.12 25.47 -5.61
CA LEU A 521 0.87 25.28 -6.66
C LEU A 521 0.72 23.87 -7.21
N TYR A 522 0.46 23.76 -8.51
CA TYR A 522 0.36 22.48 -9.20
C TYR A 522 1.67 22.14 -9.88
N ILE A 523 2.21 20.94 -9.66
CA ILE A 523 3.47 20.48 -10.24
C ILE A 523 3.19 19.19 -11.03
N THR A 524 3.67 19.14 -12.27
CA THR A 524 3.39 18.02 -13.18
C THR A 524 4.57 17.74 -14.12
N SER A 525 4.51 16.62 -14.84
CA SER A 525 5.43 16.26 -15.90
C SER A 525 4.90 16.72 -17.27
N ALA A 526 5.77 16.75 -18.29
CA ALA A 526 5.37 17.03 -19.67
C ALA A 526 4.24 16.10 -20.16
N ALA A 527 4.26 14.85 -19.73
CA ALA A 527 3.30 13.83 -20.13
C ALA A 527 1.85 14.10 -19.63
N ASN A 528 1.69 14.94 -18.63
CA ASN A 528 0.38 15.24 -18.02
C ASN A 528 -0.09 16.68 -18.25
N LEU A 529 0.68 17.49 -19.00
CA LEU A 529 0.32 18.89 -19.26
C LEU A 529 -1.01 19.04 -20.02
N GLU A 530 -1.36 18.08 -20.86
CA GLU A 530 -2.60 18.11 -21.64
C GLU A 530 -3.87 18.16 -20.79
N HIS A 531 -3.84 17.61 -19.54
CA HIS A 531 -4.95 17.71 -18.60
C HIS A 531 -5.27 19.16 -18.19
N PHE A 532 -4.28 20.06 -18.31
CA PHE A 532 -4.46 21.49 -18.05
C PHE A 532 -4.90 22.31 -19.30
N SER A 533 -5.26 21.64 -20.40
CA SER A 533 -5.55 22.33 -21.68
C SER A 533 -6.65 23.38 -21.53
N LEU A 534 -7.75 23.08 -20.81
CA LEU A 534 -8.85 24.04 -20.61
C LEU A 534 -8.40 25.27 -19.81
N VAL A 535 -7.52 25.09 -18.84
CA VAL A 535 -6.95 26.18 -18.02
C VAL A 535 -6.18 27.17 -18.89
N PHE A 536 -5.42 26.68 -19.85
CA PHE A 536 -4.61 27.52 -20.75
C PHE A 536 -5.42 28.09 -21.90
N GLN A 537 -6.41 27.36 -22.42
CA GLN A 537 -7.35 27.89 -23.42
C GLN A 537 -8.19 29.05 -22.88
N SER A 538 -8.55 28.98 -21.57
CA SER A 538 -9.29 30.07 -20.89
C SER A 538 -8.39 31.17 -20.34
N ASP A 539 -7.08 31.10 -20.56
CA ASP A 539 -6.06 32.05 -20.05
C ASP A 539 -6.12 32.22 -18.52
N ALA A 540 -6.55 31.17 -17.78
CA ALA A 540 -6.81 31.23 -16.34
C ALA A 540 -5.55 30.97 -15.47
N ALA A 541 -4.47 30.44 -16.06
CA ALA A 541 -3.27 30.08 -15.32
C ALA A 541 -1.96 30.46 -16.02
N ARG A 542 -0.87 30.37 -15.26
CA ARG A 542 0.50 30.56 -15.75
C ARG A 542 1.21 29.20 -15.76
N LEU A 543 1.87 28.90 -16.88
CA LEU A 543 2.76 27.74 -17.03
C LEU A 543 4.21 28.17 -16.89
N ASN A 544 4.96 27.39 -16.14
CA ASN A 544 6.39 27.62 -15.91
C ASN A 544 7.11 26.29 -15.84
N THR A 545 8.44 26.30 -15.93
CA THR A 545 9.26 25.10 -15.85
C THR A 545 10.51 25.34 -15.01
N LEU A 546 10.88 24.31 -14.24
CA LEU A 546 12.09 24.29 -13.43
C LEU A 546 12.54 22.82 -13.25
N ASP A 547 13.83 22.55 -13.43
CA ASP A 547 14.44 21.24 -13.34
C ASP A 547 13.74 20.12 -14.15
N GLY A 548 13.19 20.49 -15.31
CA GLY A 548 12.48 19.55 -16.20
C GLY A 548 11.04 19.24 -15.79
N CYS A 549 10.56 19.79 -14.67
CA CYS A 549 9.15 19.75 -14.28
C CYS A 549 8.43 21.00 -14.74
N TYR A 550 7.12 20.88 -14.87
CA TYR A 550 6.24 22.02 -15.08
C TYR A 550 5.49 22.35 -13.81
N TYR A 551 5.39 23.64 -13.50
CA TYR A 551 4.56 24.11 -12.42
C TYR A 551 3.58 25.17 -12.90
N ILE A 552 2.39 25.10 -12.33
CA ILE A 552 1.22 25.84 -12.81
C ILE A 552 0.54 26.48 -11.61
N PHE A 553 0.12 27.72 -11.75
CA PHE A 553 -0.70 28.40 -10.75
C PHE A 553 -1.72 29.34 -11.41
N SER A 554 -2.83 29.56 -10.72
CA SER A 554 -3.91 30.43 -11.18
C SER A 554 -3.44 31.87 -11.38
N LYS A 555 -3.88 32.55 -12.43
CA LYS A 555 -3.67 34.00 -12.63
C LYS A 555 -4.33 34.85 -11.54
N GLY A 556 -5.24 34.28 -10.76
CA GLY A 556 -5.83 34.94 -9.58
C GLY A 556 -4.84 35.24 -8.44
N VAL A 557 -3.60 34.70 -8.51
CA VAL A 557 -2.52 35.00 -7.56
C VAL A 557 -2.03 36.43 -7.75
N LYS A 558 -2.33 37.30 -6.80
CA LYS A 558 -1.98 38.74 -6.84
C LYS A 558 -0.58 39.05 -6.25
N ASN A 559 0.43 38.20 -6.52
CA ASN A 559 1.78 38.40 -6.02
C ASN A 559 2.70 38.84 -7.17
N TYR A 560 2.89 40.17 -7.34
CA TYR A 560 3.72 40.71 -8.40
C TYR A 560 5.18 40.30 -8.29
N ALA A 561 5.74 40.21 -7.10
CA ALA A 561 7.13 39.81 -6.88
C ALA A 561 7.36 38.36 -7.28
N LEU A 562 6.40 37.44 -6.98
CA LEU A 562 6.42 36.06 -7.45
C LEU A 562 6.38 35.99 -8.97
N VAL A 563 5.45 36.70 -9.59
CA VAL A 563 5.29 36.69 -11.05
C VAL A 563 6.56 37.20 -11.74
N LYS A 564 7.16 38.28 -11.23
CA LYS A 564 8.43 38.80 -11.76
C LYS A 564 9.58 37.81 -11.61
N PHE A 565 9.69 37.18 -10.45
CA PHE A 565 10.70 36.16 -10.16
C PHE A 565 10.54 34.95 -11.10
N VAL A 566 9.34 34.41 -11.20
CA VAL A 566 9.04 33.26 -12.06
C VAL A 566 9.33 33.59 -13.53
N ASN A 567 8.95 34.76 -14.01
CA ASN A 567 9.25 35.19 -15.38
C ASN A 567 10.76 35.29 -15.63
N SER A 568 11.55 35.73 -14.63
CA SER A 568 13.02 35.79 -14.80
C SER A 568 13.65 34.39 -14.89
N LEU A 569 13.12 33.40 -14.22
CA LEU A 569 13.57 32.00 -14.33
C LEU A 569 13.30 31.41 -15.71
N ASN A 570 12.22 31.82 -16.36
CA ASN A 570 11.77 31.23 -17.64
C ASN A 570 12.31 31.96 -18.90
N ILE A 571 13.01 33.09 -18.76
CA ILE A 571 13.57 33.80 -19.94
C ILE A 571 14.39 32.89 -20.84
N PRO A 572 15.35 32.06 -20.35
CA PRO A 572 16.14 31.16 -21.17
C PRO A 572 15.35 29.94 -21.70
N LEU A 573 14.14 29.70 -21.18
CA LEU A 573 13.30 28.54 -21.51
C LEU A 573 12.05 28.87 -22.30
N LYS A 574 11.92 30.14 -22.76
CA LYS A 574 10.72 30.64 -23.44
C LYS A 574 10.29 29.75 -24.61
N GLY A 575 11.20 29.41 -25.51
CA GLY A 575 10.87 28.57 -26.65
C GLY A 575 10.34 27.17 -26.28
N ARG A 576 10.84 26.60 -25.17
CA ARG A 576 10.33 25.32 -24.65
C ARG A 576 8.92 25.46 -24.06
N LEU A 577 8.66 26.57 -23.38
CA LEU A 577 7.33 26.87 -22.84
C LEU A 577 6.32 27.12 -23.94
N ASP A 578 6.70 27.92 -24.97
CA ASP A 578 5.84 28.21 -26.13
C ASP A 578 5.51 26.91 -26.89
N SER A 579 6.48 26.01 -27.06
CA SER A 579 6.26 24.70 -27.70
C SER A 579 5.34 23.80 -26.84
N ALA A 580 5.51 23.81 -25.54
CA ALA A 580 4.64 23.04 -24.63
C ALA A 580 3.20 23.59 -24.65
N LEU A 581 3.03 24.92 -24.60
CA LEU A 581 1.73 25.56 -24.69
C LEU A 581 1.04 25.30 -26.07
N ALA A 582 1.79 25.35 -27.16
CA ALA A 582 1.26 25.02 -28.49
C ALA A 582 0.77 23.56 -28.54
N ALA A 583 1.53 22.63 -27.96
CA ALA A 583 1.15 21.21 -27.94
C ALA A 583 -0.13 20.93 -27.13
N ILE A 584 -0.31 21.59 -25.97
CA ILE A 584 -1.49 21.43 -25.15
C ILE A 584 -2.70 22.23 -25.60
N SER A 585 -2.50 23.18 -26.52
CA SER A 585 -3.60 23.96 -27.13
C SER A 585 -4.31 23.17 -28.24
N ILE A 586 -3.79 22.04 -28.67
CA ILE A 586 -4.44 21.18 -29.67
C ILE A 586 -5.64 20.52 -29.00
N ARG A 587 -6.82 20.98 -29.41
CA ARG A 587 -8.08 20.43 -28.90
C ARG A 587 -8.38 19.10 -29.59
N ARG A 588 -8.56 18.03 -28.79
CA ARG A 588 -9.05 16.74 -29.30
C ARG A 588 -10.51 16.61 -28.92
N GLU A 589 -11.33 16.20 -29.85
CA GLU A 589 -12.77 16.06 -29.70
C GLU A 589 -13.24 14.66 -30.12
N PHE A 590 -14.39 14.28 -29.63
CA PHE A 590 -15.08 13.11 -30.10
C PHE A 590 -15.79 13.43 -31.42
N VAL A 591 -15.73 12.50 -32.34
CA VAL A 591 -16.39 12.59 -33.65
C VAL A 591 -17.57 11.62 -33.65
N GLU A 592 -18.76 12.09 -33.98
CA GLU A 592 -19.94 11.24 -34.15
C GLU A 592 -19.76 10.31 -35.35
N THR A 593 -20.15 9.05 -35.24
CA THR A 593 -20.05 8.01 -36.26
C THR A 593 -21.42 7.39 -36.51
N ASP A 594 -21.77 7.15 -37.79
CA ASP A 594 -23.06 6.62 -38.19
C ASP A 594 -23.27 5.13 -37.83
N LYS A 595 -22.21 4.42 -37.44
CA LYS A 595 -22.27 2.99 -37.10
C LYS A 595 -21.54 2.68 -35.79
N ILE A 596 -22.27 2.05 -34.89
CA ILE A 596 -21.67 1.34 -33.78
C ILE A 596 -20.85 0.20 -34.39
N PRO A 597 -19.54 0.12 -34.14
CA PRO A 597 -18.75 -1.02 -34.61
C PRO A 597 -19.44 -2.31 -34.11
N ALA A 598 -19.69 -3.25 -35.00
CA ALA A 598 -20.25 -4.55 -34.61
C ALA A 598 -19.30 -5.19 -33.59
N ALA A 599 -19.85 -5.70 -32.49
CA ALA A 599 -19.05 -6.54 -31.57
C ALA A 599 -18.58 -7.76 -32.35
N ASP A 600 -17.29 -7.80 -32.68
CA ASP A 600 -16.67 -8.94 -33.33
C ASP A 600 -16.44 -10.04 -32.28
N SER A 601 -16.45 -11.30 -32.71
CA SER A 601 -16.12 -12.46 -31.87
C SER A 601 -14.67 -12.45 -31.33
N THR A 602 -13.81 -11.58 -31.84
CA THR A 602 -12.42 -11.46 -31.42
C THR A 602 -12.30 -10.43 -30.29
N PRO A 603 -12.02 -10.85 -29.04
CA PRO A 603 -11.98 -9.90 -27.93
C PRO A 603 -10.73 -9.02 -28.00
N ILE A 604 -10.90 -7.71 -27.67
CA ILE A 604 -9.79 -6.81 -27.39
C ILE A 604 -9.23 -7.17 -26.01
N ARG A 605 -7.95 -7.50 -25.93
CA ARG A 605 -7.24 -7.60 -24.67
C ARG A 605 -6.79 -6.21 -24.26
N TYR A 606 -7.17 -5.78 -23.06
CA TYR A 606 -6.82 -4.46 -22.56
C TYR A 606 -6.62 -4.42 -21.05
N HIS A 607 -5.93 -3.41 -20.59
CA HIS A 607 -5.85 -3.04 -19.18
C HIS A 607 -5.81 -1.52 -19.07
N LEU A 608 -6.68 -0.97 -18.24
CA LEU A 608 -6.72 0.46 -17.95
C LEU A 608 -5.89 0.74 -16.70
N GLU A 609 -4.84 1.53 -16.86
CA GLU A 609 -3.93 1.93 -15.76
C GLU A 609 -4.44 3.20 -15.08
N SER A 610 -4.98 4.12 -15.86
CA SER A 610 -5.69 5.28 -15.37
C SER A 610 -6.95 5.51 -16.21
N PHE A 611 -8.02 5.86 -15.52
CA PHE A 611 -9.31 6.10 -16.16
C PHE A 611 -10.04 7.18 -15.38
N HIS A 612 -10.29 8.32 -16.04
CA HIS A 612 -11.07 9.40 -15.47
C HIS A 612 -12.12 9.87 -16.47
N ILE A 613 -13.34 9.96 -16.01
CA ILE A 613 -14.49 10.48 -16.75
C ILE A 613 -14.97 11.73 -16.04
N GLY A 614 -14.57 12.89 -16.54
CA GLY A 614 -15.12 14.18 -16.12
C GLY A 614 -16.30 14.62 -17.00
N GLU A 615 -17.07 15.59 -16.52
CA GLU A 615 -18.20 16.15 -17.26
C GLU A 615 -17.74 16.79 -18.59
N LYS A 616 -16.53 17.35 -18.64
CA LYS A 616 -15.99 18.08 -19.79
C LYS A 616 -14.85 17.38 -20.50
N VAL A 617 -14.19 16.43 -19.84
CA VAL A 617 -13.02 15.75 -20.36
C VAL A 617 -13.07 14.28 -19.99
N ILE A 618 -12.70 13.42 -20.90
CA ILE A 618 -12.46 11.99 -20.68
C ILE A 618 -10.99 11.73 -20.92
N SER A 619 -10.33 11.14 -19.92
CA SER A 619 -8.95 10.67 -20.04
C SER A 619 -8.81 9.20 -19.71
N MET A 620 -8.02 8.49 -20.50
CA MET A 620 -7.75 7.06 -20.35
C MET A 620 -6.30 6.76 -20.72
N GLN A 621 -5.65 5.91 -19.95
CA GLN A 621 -4.33 5.40 -20.27
C GLN A 621 -4.26 3.92 -19.97
N GLY A 622 -3.55 3.17 -20.79
CA GLY A 622 -3.39 1.74 -20.62
C GLY A 622 -2.76 1.10 -21.85
N TRP A 623 -3.09 -0.15 -22.06
CA TRP A 623 -2.73 -0.88 -23.27
C TRP A 623 -3.91 -1.69 -23.78
N ALA A 624 -3.97 -1.87 -25.11
CA ALA A 624 -5.00 -2.65 -25.79
C ALA A 624 -4.48 -3.23 -27.12
N PHE A 625 -4.86 -4.47 -27.42
CA PHE A 625 -4.57 -5.15 -28.68
C PHE A 625 -5.60 -6.26 -28.96
N ILE A 626 -5.73 -6.65 -30.22
CA ILE A 626 -6.75 -7.62 -30.64
C ILE A 626 -6.27 -9.06 -30.41
N ASP A 627 -5.07 -9.41 -30.87
CA ASP A 627 -4.57 -10.79 -30.83
C ASP A 627 -3.04 -10.82 -30.68
N THR A 628 -2.56 -11.75 -29.88
CA THR A 628 -1.12 -11.95 -29.67
C THR A 628 -0.41 -12.60 -30.85
N THR A 629 -1.12 -13.20 -31.79
CA THR A 629 -0.56 -13.91 -32.94
C THR A 629 -0.49 -13.07 -34.21
N LYS A 630 -1.15 -11.93 -34.23
CA LYS A 630 -1.19 -10.99 -35.38
C LYS A 630 -0.33 -9.77 -35.14
N ASN A 631 0.31 -9.29 -36.20
CA ASN A 631 1.09 -8.06 -36.13
C ASN A 631 0.14 -6.86 -35.99
N ASN A 632 0.16 -6.19 -34.84
CA ASN A 632 -0.65 -5.00 -34.56
C ASN A 632 0.06 -3.67 -34.91
N LYS A 633 1.16 -3.73 -35.67
CA LYS A 633 1.89 -2.53 -36.07
C LYS A 633 1.04 -1.71 -37.04
N GLY A 634 0.79 -0.45 -36.68
CA GLY A 634 -0.04 0.46 -37.45
C GLY A 634 -1.51 0.47 -37.09
N ASP A 635 -1.92 -0.33 -36.10
CA ASP A 635 -3.27 -0.27 -35.56
C ASP A 635 -3.51 1.08 -34.85
N SER A 636 -4.73 1.58 -34.94
CA SER A 636 -5.15 2.80 -34.25
C SER A 636 -6.15 2.44 -33.16
N ILE A 637 -5.89 2.89 -31.94
CA ILE A 637 -6.75 2.69 -30.79
C ILE A 637 -7.64 3.92 -30.60
N PHE A 638 -8.94 3.71 -30.44
CA PHE A 638 -9.94 4.73 -30.20
C PHE A 638 -10.66 4.47 -28.88
N VAL A 639 -11.02 5.54 -28.20
CA VAL A 639 -12.00 5.51 -27.11
C VAL A 639 -13.36 5.84 -27.68
N THR A 640 -14.38 5.07 -27.31
CA THR A 640 -15.74 5.22 -27.81
C THR A 640 -16.71 5.58 -26.70
N LEU A 641 -17.72 6.38 -27.05
CA LEU A 641 -18.88 6.67 -26.25
C LEU A 641 -20.10 6.20 -27.01
N THR A 642 -20.79 5.19 -26.48
CA THR A 642 -21.94 4.59 -27.16
C THR A 642 -23.19 4.64 -26.29
N ASN A 643 -24.31 4.95 -26.88
CA ASN A 643 -25.63 4.74 -26.30
C ASN A 643 -26.54 4.05 -27.33
N VAL A 644 -27.83 3.99 -27.10
CA VAL A 644 -28.78 3.31 -27.97
C VAL A 644 -28.83 3.94 -29.38
N ASP A 645 -28.64 5.24 -29.46
CA ASP A 645 -28.88 6.01 -30.69
C ASP A 645 -27.57 6.48 -31.35
N LYS A 646 -26.49 6.65 -30.58
CA LYS A 646 -25.28 7.35 -31.05
C LYS A 646 -23.98 6.68 -30.63
N CYS A 647 -22.99 6.82 -31.50
CA CYS A 647 -21.62 6.44 -31.21
C CYS A 647 -20.67 7.61 -31.51
N TYR A 648 -19.79 7.90 -30.57
CA TYR A 648 -18.72 8.87 -30.72
C TYR A 648 -17.37 8.16 -30.59
N MET A 649 -16.40 8.54 -31.43
CA MET A 649 -15.07 7.98 -31.41
C MET A 649 -14.01 9.08 -31.27
N GLY A 650 -13.07 8.88 -30.35
CA GLY A 650 -11.91 9.74 -30.22
C GLY A 650 -10.61 8.93 -30.38
N LYS A 651 -9.70 9.40 -31.23
CA LYS A 651 -8.43 8.70 -31.51
C LYS A 651 -7.44 8.93 -30.37
N SER A 652 -6.85 7.86 -29.85
CA SER A 652 -5.81 7.92 -28.83
C SER A 652 -4.41 8.18 -29.43
N ALA A 653 -3.49 8.63 -28.57
CA ALA A 653 -2.05 8.62 -28.87
C ALA A 653 -1.46 7.25 -28.51
N ILE A 654 -0.59 6.72 -29.38
CA ILE A 654 0.11 5.46 -29.13
C ILE A 654 1.26 5.72 -28.17
N MET A 655 1.45 4.80 -27.22
CA MET A 655 2.55 4.77 -26.26
C MET A 655 3.37 3.49 -26.42
N GLN A 656 4.69 3.63 -26.37
CA GLN A 656 5.61 2.48 -26.40
C GLN A 656 5.57 1.71 -25.08
N ARG A 657 5.35 0.39 -25.14
CA ARG A 657 5.18 -0.52 -24.00
C ARG A 657 6.05 -1.78 -24.17
N THR A 658 7.34 -1.61 -23.94
CA THR A 658 8.30 -2.75 -23.98
C THR A 658 8.05 -3.78 -22.87
N ASP A 659 7.41 -3.40 -21.80
CA ASP A 659 6.96 -4.29 -20.72
C ASP A 659 5.84 -5.24 -21.20
N ILE A 660 4.90 -4.74 -22.01
CA ILE A 660 3.82 -5.55 -22.57
C ILE A 660 4.36 -6.53 -23.61
N SER A 661 5.21 -6.05 -24.53
CA SER A 661 5.84 -6.93 -25.52
C SER A 661 6.68 -8.03 -24.85
N GLY A 662 7.37 -7.72 -23.76
CA GLY A 662 8.11 -8.68 -22.95
C GLY A 662 7.20 -9.69 -22.24
N ALA A 663 6.10 -9.25 -21.66
CA ALA A 663 5.15 -10.09 -20.93
C ALA A 663 4.44 -11.11 -21.85
N PHE A 664 4.15 -10.74 -23.09
CA PHE A 664 3.47 -11.59 -24.07
C PHE A 664 4.42 -12.23 -25.08
N GLY A 665 5.73 -11.97 -25.02
CA GLY A 665 6.72 -12.52 -25.95
C GLY A 665 6.58 -12.05 -27.42
N ALA A 666 5.95 -10.89 -27.64
CA ALA A 666 5.58 -10.39 -28.96
C ALA A 666 6.03 -8.95 -29.17
N LEU A 667 7.14 -8.74 -29.91
CA LEU A 667 7.77 -7.41 -30.12
C LEU A 667 6.85 -6.38 -30.79
N TYR A 668 5.89 -6.80 -31.60
CA TYR A 668 4.92 -5.91 -32.23
C TYR A 668 3.93 -5.28 -31.26
N LEU A 669 3.82 -5.81 -30.03
CA LEU A 669 3.02 -5.21 -28.95
C LEU A 669 3.69 -4.02 -28.25
N ASN A 670 4.87 -3.61 -28.72
CA ASN A 670 5.47 -2.35 -28.24
C ASN A 670 4.53 -1.14 -28.46
N ASP A 671 3.73 -1.15 -29.51
CA ASP A 671 2.77 -0.09 -29.86
C ASP A 671 1.37 -0.31 -29.24
N ALA A 672 1.19 -1.29 -28.35
CA ALA A 672 -0.10 -1.59 -27.73
C ALA A 672 -0.52 -0.58 -26.63
N GLY A 673 0.41 0.28 -26.19
CA GLY A 673 0.09 1.32 -25.21
C GLY A 673 -0.71 2.47 -25.84
N PHE A 674 -1.66 3.01 -25.08
CA PHE A 674 -2.42 4.18 -25.50
C PHE A 674 -2.59 5.20 -24.40
N LYS A 675 -2.69 6.45 -24.80
CA LYS A 675 -3.09 7.57 -23.97
C LYS A 675 -4.14 8.38 -24.72
N PHE A 676 -5.25 8.63 -24.04
CA PHE A 676 -6.41 9.34 -24.57
C PHE A 676 -6.79 10.49 -23.65
N LEU A 677 -7.04 11.64 -24.22
CA LEU A 677 -7.69 12.77 -23.58
C LEU A 677 -8.47 13.53 -24.64
N ALA A 678 -9.77 13.70 -24.45
CA ALA A 678 -10.62 14.46 -25.34
C ALA A 678 -11.69 15.24 -24.57
N PHE A 679 -12.10 16.38 -25.16
CA PHE A 679 -13.22 17.17 -24.63
C PHE A 679 -14.55 16.57 -25.04
N THR A 680 -15.54 16.70 -24.17
CA THR A 680 -16.89 16.15 -24.38
C THR A 680 -17.87 17.17 -24.96
N ASP A 681 -17.42 18.40 -25.31
CA ASP A 681 -18.31 19.47 -25.78
C ASP A 681 -19.01 19.14 -27.11
N SER A 682 -18.40 18.29 -27.96
CA SER A 682 -18.97 17.78 -29.20
C SER A 682 -19.96 16.62 -29.00
N VAL A 683 -20.03 16.06 -27.79
CA VAL A 683 -20.89 14.93 -27.45
C VAL A 683 -22.24 15.46 -26.97
N GLN A 684 -23.33 14.92 -27.49
CA GLN A 684 -24.66 15.30 -27.02
C GLN A 684 -24.86 14.92 -25.55
N LYS A 685 -25.68 15.71 -24.86
CA LYS A 685 -26.05 15.40 -23.47
C LYS A 685 -26.72 14.04 -23.40
N GLY A 686 -26.23 13.21 -22.49
CA GLY A 686 -26.72 11.85 -22.34
C GLY A 686 -25.85 10.99 -21.50
N ARG A 687 -26.23 9.74 -21.36
CA ARG A 687 -25.45 8.70 -20.70
C ARG A 687 -24.89 7.77 -21.75
N TYR A 688 -23.63 7.43 -21.59
CA TYR A 688 -22.87 6.66 -22.56
C TYR A 688 -22.13 5.52 -21.88
N GLU A 689 -22.02 4.41 -22.57
CA GLU A 689 -21.09 3.34 -22.25
C GLU A 689 -19.74 3.66 -22.89
N VAL A 690 -18.68 3.50 -22.14
CA VAL A 690 -17.31 3.73 -22.59
C VAL A 690 -16.72 2.44 -23.10
N GLY A 691 -16.18 2.47 -24.31
CA GLY A 691 -15.55 1.34 -24.95
C GLY A 691 -14.20 1.66 -25.55
N LEU A 692 -13.55 0.62 -26.04
CA LEU A 692 -12.36 0.67 -26.85
C LEU A 692 -12.67 0.15 -28.25
N ALA A 693 -12.16 0.80 -29.27
CA ALA A 693 -12.17 0.30 -30.64
C ALA A 693 -10.75 0.30 -31.19
N ILE A 694 -10.38 -0.78 -31.87
CA ILE A 694 -9.09 -0.90 -32.55
C ILE A 694 -9.37 -1.03 -34.04
N LYS A 695 -8.83 -0.09 -34.83
CA LYS A 695 -8.89 -0.10 -36.27
C LYS A 695 -7.54 -0.53 -36.83
N ASN A 696 -7.51 -1.66 -37.52
CA ASN A 696 -6.29 -2.18 -38.12
C ASN A 696 -5.91 -1.42 -39.41
N ALA A 697 -4.70 -1.69 -39.92
CA ALA A 697 -4.18 -1.05 -41.13
C ALA A 697 -5.06 -1.27 -42.38
N GLN A 698 -5.89 -2.32 -42.42
CA GLN A 698 -6.82 -2.67 -43.47
C GLN A 698 -8.19 -1.98 -43.33
N GLY A 699 -8.38 -1.21 -42.25
CA GLY A 699 -9.62 -0.47 -42.00
C GLY A 699 -10.69 -1.25 -41.23
N HIS A 700 -10.45 -2.54 -40.87
CA HIS A 700 -11.35 -3.32 -40.07
C HIS A 700 -11.32 -2.81 -38.62
N CYS A 701 -12.49 -2.63 -38.02
CA CYS A 701 -12.65 -2.07 -36.67
C CYS A 701 -13.30 -3.09 -35.74
N VAL A 702 -12.62 -3.41 -34.64
CA VAL A 702 -13.11 -4.27 -33.57
C VAL A 702 -13.47 -3.40 -32.38
N TYR A 703 -14.60 -3.66 -31.76
CA TYR A 703 -15.12 -2.90 -30.61
C TYR A 703 -15.28 -3.79 -29.39
N GLN A 704 -15.00 -3.24 -28.22
CA GLN A 704 -15.31 -3.86 -26.93
C GLN A 704 -15.69 -2.82 -25.89
N SER A 705 -16.79 -3.09 -25.19
CA SER A 705 -17.18 -2.32 -24.00
C SER A 705 -16.18 -2.53 -22.87
N THR A 706 -15.88 -1.45 -22.14
CA THR A 706 -15.10 -1.51 -20.90
C THR A 706 -15.95 -1.79 -19.67
N GLY A 707 -17.29 -1.79 -19.81
CA GLY A 707 -18.23 -1.86 -18.71
C GLY A 707 -18.38 -0.56 -17.92
N ASN A 708 -17.58 0.47 -18.23
CA ASN A 708 -17.68 1.78 -17.60
C ASN A 708 -18.74 2.64 -18.28
N LYS A 709 -19.45 3.47 -17.50
CA LYS A 709 -20.47 4.39 -17.99
C LYS A 709 -20.16 5.82 -17.58
N THR A 710 -20.56 6.77 -18.40
CA THR A 710 -20.42 8.21 -18.15
C THR A 710 -21.72 8.96 -18.39
N SER A 711 -21.89 10.09 -17.71
CA SER A 711 -22.98 11.04 -17.91
C SER A 711 -22.42 12.38 -18.37
N ILE A 712 -22.78 12.81 -19.56
CA ILE A 712 -22.31 14.07 -20.15
C ILE A 712 -23.44 15.08 -20.15
N GLY A 713 -23.28 16.15 -19.37
CA GLY A 713 -24.29 17.21 -19.27
C GLY A 713 -25.65 16.77 -18.71
N VAL A 714 -25.74 15.57 -18.14
CA VAL A 714 -26.90 15.05 -17.41
C VAL A 714 -26.47 14.60 -16.02
N PRO A 715 -27.31 14.80 -14.99
CA PRO A 715 -26.97 14.40 -13.63
C PRO A 715 -26.73 12.87 -13.53
N GLU A 716 -25.78 12.45 -12.72
CA GLU A 716 -25.52 11.03 -12.43
C GLU A 716 -26.75 10.33 -11.84
N TYR A 717 -27.54 11.07 -11.06
CA TYR A 717 -28.80 10.61 -10.48
C TYR A 717 -30.00 11.35 -11.11
N GLY A 718 -31.07 10.61 -11.41
CA GLY A 718 -32.30 11.20 -11.91
C GLY A 718 -32.83 12.24 -10.92
N MET A 719 -33.22 13.39 -11.43
CA MET A 719 -33.91 14.43 -10.66
C MET A 719 -35.38 14.31 -10.88
N PRO A 720 -36.21 14.39 -9.81
CA PRO A 720 -37.66 14.34 -9.94
C PRO A 720 -38.21 15.66 -10.53
N GLU A 721 -39.10 15.52 -11.51
CA GLU A 721 -39.93 16.60 -11.98
C GLU A 721 -41.30 16.47 -11.31
N LYS A 722 -41.73 17.51 -10.61
CA LYS A 722 -43.04 17.53 -10.00
C LYS A 722 -44.12 17.95 -11.01
N ILE A 723 -45.10 17.10 -11.22
CA ILE A 723 -46.23 17.38 -12.12
C ILE A 723 -47.54 17.50 -11.33
N THR A 724 -48.51 18.21 -11.90
CA THR A 724 -49.84 18.48 -11.28
C THR A 724 -50.94 17.60 -11.84
N HIS A 725 -50.80 17.12 -13.07
CA HIS A 725 -51.80 16.30 -13.74
C HIS A 725 -51.15 15.03 -14.30
N LEU A 726 -51.90 13.94 -14.28
CA LEU A 726 -51.53 12.69 -14.93
C LEU A 726 -52.33 12.56 -16.23
N PRO A 727 -51.69 12.02 -17.29
CA PRO A 727 -52.47 11.65 -18.49
C PRO A 727 -53.42 10.48 -18.22
N ASP A 728 -54.19 10.14 -19.24
CA ASP A 728 -55.16 9.05 -19.14
C ASP A 728 -54.48 7.70 -18.82
N ALA A 729 -55.23 6.87 -18.08
CA ALA A 729 -54.76 5.53 -17.79
C ALA A 729 -54.70 4.68 -19.07
N GLY A 730 -53.51 4.15 -19.37
CA GLY A 730 -53.26 3.31 -20.54
C GLY A 730 -53.08 1.84 -20.20
N LYS A 731 -53.26 0.98 -21.19
CA LYS A 731 -52.88 -0.43 -21.08
C LYS A 731 -51.40 -0.54 -21.38
N ILE A 732 -50.58 -0.68 -20.31
CA ILE A 732 -49.11 -0.82 -20.35
C ILE A 732 -48.78 -2.22 -19.82
N VAL A 733 -47.95 -2.93 -20.54
CA VAL A 733 -47.29 -4.17 -20.09
C VAL A 733 -45.89 -3.83 -19.64
N TYR A 734 -45.44 -4.40 -18.52
CA TYR A 734 -44.17 -4.01 -17.91
C TYR A 734 -43.55 -5.12 -17.08
N ASP A 735 -42.25 -4.97 -16.86
CA ASP A 735 -41.46 -5.63 -15.81
C ASP A 735 -40.69 -4.56 -15.01
N LEU A 736 -40.65 -4.69 -13.69
CA LEU A 736 -39.99 -3.74 -12.79
C LEU A 736 -39.14 -4.45 -11.77
N ASN A 737 -37.83 -4.30 -11.92
CA ASN A 737 -36.85 -4.67 -10.95
C ASN A 737 -36.45 -3.44 -10.13
N LEU A 738 -36.56 -3.55 -8.81
CA LEU A 738 -36.30 -2.46 -7.87
C LEU A 738 -35.24 -2.89 -6.89
N ASP A 739 -34.15 -2.12 -6.81
CA ASP A 739 -33.11 -2.24 -5.81
C ASP A 739 -33.04 -0.96 -4.96
N VAL A 740 -33.10 -1.13 -3.64
CA VAL A 740 -33.19 -0.03 -2.68
C VAL A 740 -32.06 -0.18 -1.66
N THR A 741 -31.08 0.70 -1.74
CA THR A 741 -30.02 0.81 -0.74
C THR A 741 -30.34 1.88 0.31
N ASP A 742 -29.44 2.16 1.25
CA ASP A 742 -29.65 3.19 2.28
C ASP A 742 -29.86 4.60 1.72
N SER A 743 -29.22 4.94 0.60
CA SER A 743 -29.21 6.30 0.02
C SER A 743 -29.74 6.37 -1.41
N VAL A 744 -29.72 5.26 -2.18
CA VAL A 744 -30.00 5.22 -3.61
C VAL A 744 -31.13 4.24 -3.91
N ILE A 745 -31.98 4.60 -4.85
CA ILE A 745 -32.99 3.75 -5.43
C ILE A 745 -32.65 3.55 -6.91
N SER A 746 -32.60 2.27 -7.33
CA SER A 746 -32.39 1.88 -8.72
C SER A 746 -33.61 1.10 -9.22
N ALA A 747 -34.20 1.55 -10.32
CA ALA A 747 -35.31 0.86 -10.98
C ALA A 747 -34.93 0.55 -12.43
N SER A 748 -35.13 -0.69 -12.86
CA SER A 748 -34.83 -1.14 -14.23
C SER A 748 -35.83 -2.20 -14.68
N GLY A 749 -35.94 -2.37 -15.99
CA GLY A 749 -36.84 -3.35 -16.58
C GLY A 749 -37.25 -2.95 -18.00
N TRP A 750 -38.49 -3.21 -18.34
CA TRP A 750 -39.07 -2.78 -19.60
C TRP A 750 -40.55 -2.38 -19.40
N ALA A 751 -41.04 -1.46 -20.23
CA ALA A 751 -42.45 -1.09 -20.26
C ALA A 751 -42.86 -0.67 -21.69
N ALA A 752 -44.02 -1.10 -22.14
CA ALA A 752 -44.52 -0.83 -23.48
C ALA A 752 -46.05 -0.71 -23.48
N LEU A 753 -46.57 0.06 -24.40
CA LEU A 753 -48.04 0.10 -24.66
C LEU A 753 -48.48 -1.25 -25.22
N GLU A 754 -49.59 -1.75 -24.71
CA GLU A 754 -50.11 -3.05 -25.13
C GLU A 754 -50.42 -3.05 -26.62
N ASN A 755 -49.96 -4.08 -27.34
CA ASN A 755 -50.16 -4.27 -28.77
C ASN A 755 -49.61 -3.14 -29.66
N GLN A 756 -48.52 -2.47 -29.28
CA GLN A 756 -47.89 -1.38 -30.03
C GLN A 756 -46.37 -1.53 -30.08
N ASP A 757 -45.75 -1.00 -31.11
CA ASP A 757 -44.31 -0.88 -31.23
C ASP A 757 -43.75 0.17 -30.27
N ALA A 758 -42.59 -0.10 -29.68
CA ALA A 758 -41.91 0.76 -28.72
C ALA A 758 -40.83 1.69 -29.34
N ALA A 759 -40.59 1.61 -30.65
CA ALA A 759 -39.51 2.30 -31.33
C ALA A 759 -39.44 3.84 -31.10
N GLU A 760 -40.58 4.49 -30.96
CA GLU A 760 -40.72 5.94 -30.74
C GLU A 760 -41.28 6.29 -29.37
N SER A 761 -41.31 5.32 -28.46
CA SER A 761 -41.82 5.50 -27.11
C SER A 761 -40.74 5.86 -26.12
N VAL A 762 -41.00 6.80 -25.22
CA VAL A 762 -40.14 7.17 -24.11
C VAL A 762 -40.82 6.70 -22.81
N VAL A 763 -40.10 5.88 -22.04
CA VAL A 763 -40.56 5.40 -20.73
C VAL A 763 -40.01 6.32 -19.65
N SER A 764 -40.89 6.78 -18.74
CA SER A 764 -40.49 7.51 -17.54
C SER A 764 -41.05 6.81 -16.31
N LEU A 765 -40.28 6.81 -15.20
CA LEU A 765 -40.78 6.29 -13.93
C LEU A 765 -41.59 7.35 -13.19
N VAL A 766 -42.78 6.99 -12.75
CA VAL A 766 -43.64 7.87 -11.95
C VAL A 766 -43.74 7.36 -10.53
N VAL A 767 -43.62 8.27 -9.56
CA VAL A 767 -43.89 7.96 -8.16
C VAL A 767 -44.87 8.96 -7.61
N LYS A 768 -45.96 8.48 -6.99
CA LYS A 768 -47.00 9.34 -6.41
C LYS A 768 -47.37 8.99 -4.98
N ASN A 769 -47.68 9.99 -4.20
CA ASN A 769 -48.35 9.86 -2.93
C ASN A 769 -49.68 10.65 -2.96
N LYS A 770 -50.31 10.84 -1.80
CA LYS A 770 -51.63 11.56 -1.75
C LYS A 770 -51.54 13.03 -2.20
N GLU A 771 -50.38 13.66 -2.10
CA GLU A 771 -50.18 15.11 -2.29
C GLU A 771 -49.36 15.45 -3.52
N ASN A 772 -48.46 14.56 -3.92
CA ASN A 772 -47.43 14.87 -4.91
C ASN A 772 -47.24 13.74 -5.94
N ILE A 773 -46.92 14.14 -7.16
CA ILE A 773 -46.58 13.26 -8.26
C ILE A 773 -45.22 13.71 -8.79
N TYR A 774 -44.31 12.77 -8.89
CA TYR A 774 -42.97 12.99 -9.40
C TYR A 774 -42.66 12.08 -10.57
N VAL A 775 -42.07 12.61 -11.61
CA VAL A 775 -41.66 11.88 -12.81
C VAL A 775 -40.14 11.90 -12.87
N PHE A 776 -39.53 10.75 -13.08
CA PHE A 776 -38.11 10.60 -13.34
C PHE A 776 -37.92 10.17 -14.80
N ALA A 777 -37.18 10.94 -15.55
CA ALA A 777 -36.72 10.49 -16.85
C ALA A 777 -35.82 9.25 -16.70
N THR A 778 -36.04 8.26 -17.53
CA THR A 778 -35.29 7.03 -17.52
C THR A 778 -34.30 6.96 -18.67
N GLU A 779 -33.29 6.12 -18.52
CA GLU A 779 -32.37 5.76 -19.60
C GLU A 779 -33.01 4.66 -20.45
N PRO A 780 -33.05 4.80 -21.78
CA PRO A 780 -33.47 3.71 -22.65
C PRO A 780 -32.43 2.56 -22.61
N VAL A 781 -32.98 1.35 -22.50
CA VAL A 781 -32.16 0.11 -22.52
C VAL A 781 -32.67 -0.75 -23.64
N ARG A 782 -31.76 -1.23 -24.51
CA ARG A 782 -32.22 -2.13 -25.60
C ARG A 782 -32.49 -3.52 -25.05
N ARG A 783 -33.69 -4.04 -25.35
CA ARG A 783 -34.23 -5.30 -24.87
C ARG A 783 -34.77 -6.18 -26.01
N PRO A 784 -33.93 -6.71 -26.90
CA PRO A 784 -34.35 -7.60 -27.97
C PRO A 784 -34.98 -8.90 -27.46
N ASP A 785 -34.69 -9.33 -26.26
CA ASP A 785 -35.28 -10.43 -25.55
C ASP A 785 -36.81 -10.20 -25.32
N VAL A 786 -37.23 -8.97 -25.12
CA VAL A 786 -38.63 -8.60 -24.97
C VAL A 786 -39.37 -8.78 -26.31
N SER A 787 -38.82 -8.25 -27.42
CA SER A 787 -39.41 -8.53 -28.76
C SER A 787 -39.56 -10.03 -29.03
N ALA A 788 -38.53 -10.81 -28.71
CA ALA A 788 -38.52 -12.27 -28.88
C ALA A 788 -39.61 -12.95 -28.01
N SER A 789 -39.85 -12.49 -26.77
CA SER A 789 -40.86 -13.06 -25.88
C SER A 789 -42.29 -12.84 -26.37
N PHE A 790 -42.52 -11.84 -27.21
CA PHE A 790 -43.78 -11.57 -27.91
C PHE A 790 -43.76 -12.12 -29.35
N ASN A 791 -42.91 -13.14 -29.65
CA ASN A 791 -42.76 -13.76 -30.97
C ASN A 791 -42.43 -12.75 -32.09
N ASN A 792 -41.77 -11.65 -31.78
CA ASN A 792 -41.47 -10.53 -32.69
C ASN A 792 -42.66 -9.94 -33.40
N LYS A 793 -43.87 -10.08 -32.80
CA LYS A 793 -45.10 -9.48 -33.33
C LYS A 793 -45.07 -7.95 -33.25
N TYR A 794 -44.33 -7.38 -32.26
CA TYR A 794 -44.13 -5.96 -32.04
C TYR A 794 -42.63 -5.68 -31.86
N GLN A 795 -42.20 -4.48 -32.34
CA GLN A 795 -40.80 -4.05 -32.15
C GLN A 795 -40.63 -3.45 -30.76
N LEU A 796 -40.36 -4.31 -29.75
CA LEU A 796 -40.23 -3.93 -28.36
C LEU A 796 -38.75 -3.77 -27.90
N ASP A 797 -37.80 -3.78 -28.81
CA ASP A 797 -36.35 -3.64 -28.51
C ASP A 797 -36.03 -2.37 -27.71
N HIS A 798 -36.83 -1.30 -27.90
CA HIS A 798 -36.66 0.00 -27.24
C HIS A 798 -37.58 0.18 -26.02
N SER A 799 -38.19 -0.87 -25.50
CA SER A 799 -39.06 -0.82 -24.32
C SER A 799 -38.31 -0.78 -22.99
N GLY A 800 -37.02 -1.09 -22.98
CA GLY A 800 -36.21 -1.16 -21.76
C GLY A 800 -35.91 0.22 -21.16
N TYR A 801 -35.84 0.26 -19.84
CA TYR A 801 -35.56 1.46 -19.08
C TYR A 801 -34.64 1.16 -17.88
N ALA A 802 -33.90 2.19 -17.44
CA ALA A 802 -33.17 2.19 -16.18
C ALA A 802 -33.18 3.61 -15.58
N VAL A 803 -33.26 3.72 -14.26
CA VAL A 803 -33.10 4.99 -13.56
C VAL A 803 -32.50 4.76 -12.17
N LYS A 804 -31.64 5.66 -11.76
CA LYS A 804 -31.11 5.73 -10.38
C LYS A 804 -31.36 7.12 -9.82
N PHE A 805 -31.86 7.20 -8.58
CA PHE A 805 -32.07 8.48 -7.91
C PHE A 805 -31.78 8.38 -6.42
N LEU A 806 -31.47 9.52 -5.80
CA LEU A 806 -31.19 9.58 -4.36
C LEU A 806 -32.48 9.64 -3.57
N LYS A 807 -32.62 8.87 -2.48
CA LYS A 807 -33.79 8.94 -1.60
C LYS A 807 -34.14 10.35 -1.15
N LYS A 808 -33.12 11.16 -0.82
CA LYS A 808 -33.24 12.56 -0.39
C LYS A 808 -33.87 13.52 -1.43
N THR A 809 -34.02 13.07 -2.69
CA THR A 809 -34.69 13.88 -3.73
C THR A 809 -36.21 13.86 -3.61
N LEU A 810 -36.73 12.91 -2.82
CA LEU A 810 -38.17 12.82 -2.53
C LEU A 810 -38.43 13.15 -1.05
N PRO A 811 -39.51 13.85 -0.72
CA PRO A 811 -39.97 14.01 0.66
C PRO A 811 -40.25 12.65 1.32
N SER A 812 -40.10 12.58 2.66
CA SER A 812 -40.45 11.36 3.39
C SER A 812 -41.90 10.97 3.19
N GLY A 813 -42.19 9.71 2.97
CA GLY A 813 -43.52 9.20 2.74
C GLY A 813 -43.59 7.90 1.95
N LYS A 814 -44.77 7.36 1.81
CA LYS A 814 -45.05 6.17 0.99
C LYS A 814 -45.53 6.59 -0.39
N TYR A 815 -44.84 6.11 -1.41
CA TYR A 815 -45.11 6.39 -2.81
C TYR A 815 -45.52 5.12 -3.55
N GLN A 816 -46.58 5.20 -4.39
CA GLN A 816 -46.89 4.18 -5.37
C GLN A 816 -46.07 4.42 -6.63
N MET A 817 -45.49 3.37 -7.20
CA MET A 817 -44.67 3.44 -8.41
C MET A 817 -45.52 3.17 -9.65
N GLY A 818 -45.18 3.79 -10.77
CA GLY A 818 -45.81 3.63 -12.05
C GLY A 818 -44.93 3.99 -13.22
N PHE A 819 -45.48 3.91 -14.41
CA PHE A 819 -44.85 4.25 -15.66
C PHE A 819 -45.68 5.26 -16.44
N LEU A 820 -44.97 6.25 -16.98
CA LEU A 820 -45.48 7.18 -17.98
C LEU A 820 -44.79 6.85 -19.30
N ILE A 821 -45.56 6.49 -20.32
CA ILE A 821 -45.08 6.25 -21.68
C ILE A 821 -45.57 7.37 -22.57
N THR A 822 -44.64 8.12 -23.15
CA THR A 822 -44.90 9.17 -24.14
C THR A 822 -44.53 8.63 -25.53
N ASN A 823 -45.47 8.56 -26.43
CA ASN A 823 -45.21 8.20 -27.83
C ASN A 823 -45.13 9.47 -28.69
N LYS A 824 -43.91 9.74 -29.22
CA LYS A 824 -43.61 11.00 -29.93
C LYS A 824 -44.38 11.13 -31.27
N SER A 825 -44.55 10.03 -32.00
CA SER A 825 -45.21 10.06 -33.32
C SER A 825 -46.73 10.25 -33.21
N ARG A 826 -47.34 9.79 -32.11
CA ARG A 826 -48.76 9.89 -31.88
C ARG A 826 -49.19 11.04 -30.98
N ASN A 827 -48.23 11.75 -30.42
CA ASN A 827 -48.41 12.80 -29.42
C ASN A 827 -49.35 12.36 -28.27
N SER A 828 -49.15 11.12 -27.81
CA SER A 828 -49.99 10.50 -26.78
C SER A 828 -49.15 10.13 -25.55
N GLU A 829 -49.79 10.35 -24.40
CA GLU A 829 -49.20 9.98 -23.10
C GLU A 829 -50.13 9.03 -22.38
N ASN A 830 -49.54 8.00 -21.76
CA ASN A 830 -50.32 6.99 -21.02
C ASN A 830 -49.60 6.67 -19.70
N VAL A 831 -50.40 6.48 -18.64
CA VAL A 831 -49.87 6.16 -17.34
C VAL A 831 -50.45 4.86 -16.77
N ILE A 832 -49.66 4.08 -16.06
CA ILE A 832 -50.10 2.96 -15.23
C ILE A 832 -49.38 3.00 -13.88
N PHE A 833 -50.08 2.58 -12.82
CA PHE A 833 -49.47 2.39 -11.51
C PHE A 833 -49.39 0.89 -11.19
N THR A 834 -48.27 0.52 -10.62
CA THR A 834 -47.97 -0.84 -10.20
C THR A 834 -48.41 -1.07 -8.75
N GLU A 835 -48.42 -2.32 -8.30
CA GLU A 835 -48.64 -2.66 -6.89
C GLU A 835 -47.43 -2.34 -6.00
N LYS A 836 -46.27 -2.08 -6.59
CA LYS A 836 -45.05 -1.77 -5.83
C LYS A 836 -45.13 -0.41 -5.17
N GLN A 837 -44.75 -0.39 -3.90
CA GLN A 837 -44.66 0.84 -3.08
C GLN A 837 -43.20 1.09 -2.66
N LEU A 838 -42.88 2.37 -2.59
CA LEU A 838 -41.56 2.85 -2.16
C LEU A 838 -41.76 3.62 -0.83
N ASP A 839 -41.07 3.23 0.21
CA ASP A 839 -41.07 3.89 1.52
C ASP A 839 -39.79 4.74 1.67
N ILE A 840 -39.93 6.07 1.71
CA ILE A 840 -38.90 7.05 1.89
C ILE A 840 -38.95 7.51 3.35
N ARG A 841 -37.97 7.06 4.14
CA ARG A 841 -37.85 7.40 5.56
C ARG A 841 -36.82 8.50 5.77
#